data_859eb97bca6cba36bc028255da74c0a0
#
_entry.id   859eb97bca6cba36bc028255da74c0a0
#
_cell.length_a   1.000
_cell.length_b   1.000
_cell.length_c   1.000
_cell.angle_alpha   90.00
_cell.angle_beta   90.00
_cell.angle_gamma   90.00
#
_symmetry.space_group_name_H-M   'P 1'
#
loop_
_entity.id
_entity.type
_entity.pdbx_description
1 polymer ?
#
loop_
_entity_poly.entity_id
_entity_poly.type
_entity_poly.pdbx_seq_one_letter_code
_entity_poly.pdbx_strand_id
1 'polypeptide(L)'
;MAKSGEKIRARIPSEKAAWELMSLETSPCTLACPTRINARGYVSLIADGRFAEALALIRERNPFPGVCGRVCPRPCEAACTRGKYDEAIAICALKRFVFDLEMKRGINPAAPAEMRRAEKVAVIGAGPAGLSAARELALLGYPVTVFEAKGMPGGMMNIIPEFRLPRAVVRREARAILNLGIELVTGARFGADITWNQLKRRGYKALLLGTGAWSEKWKWGKPGTRGVHHAIDFLQSAALEIEDTRVIVAGDGLMALDCARTAARLGASSVLFVLGTSRERAPVHPNDLAQAEKEGVKVLFLARPSRLVMKGTQLAGIRLVKLREGKADATGRRETFEISGSEVTGACDVFIDAYTRGIDVRGFGSGLGLKVSALGTLGIDAETSGAGAKGIFAAGDLVTGPRSVVEAIASGQKAAYGIHHYLSGETAASPLDLTVDEAVAHREFAFEMVPGSHAPREAMPLEAAKARKSDFREIEKGYPAQTARREAQRCLRCGPCGECAVCVDICEKKDLLLRVSDDLVMNVHAGREFWSRAEESIVLELGDERLEAAALRTVAVVDAELCIGCGRCQEICGYRAVQVESIPGGRFVARVDELACKGCGTCASVCPTGAMDQRNFAATDIRKKLDSVAQSRAKVLFVCRWARPERLDLPRDVLVVETMCSGRVSPQLILEAVLRGSPKVLVAGCGGEDCHYGFGSAAGSRAVREARELIRLFGYKPEMVTEIAAKPEEFALAVNKWAWKSK
;
A
#
# COMPACT_ATOMS: atom_id res chain seq x y z
N MET A 1 -6.62 -10.21 -44.05
CA MET A 1 -6.73 -11.50 -43.35
C MET A 1 -5.84 -11.35 -42.08
N ALA A 2 -6.45 -10.96 -40.99
CA ALA A 2 -5.80 -10.82 -39.72
C ALA A 2 -5.72 -12.21 -39.05
N LYS A 3 -4.51 -12.66 -38.75
CA LYS A 3 -4.27 -13.92 -38.06
C LYS A 3 -4.76 -13.79 -36.60
N SER A 4 -5.62 -14.73 -36.30
CA SER A 4 -6.20 -15.16 -35.03
C SER A 4 -5.44 -14.77 -33.77
N GLY A 5 -6.23 -14.28 -32.82
CA GLY A 5 -5.84 -13.96 -31.47
C GLY A 5 -5.00 -15.00 -30.77
N GLU A 6 -3.78 -14.66 -30.48
CA GLU A 6 -2.98 -15.29 -29.43
C GLU A 6 -3.69 -15.02 -28.10
N LYS A 7 -4.35 -16.03 -27.58
CA LYS A 7 -4.89 -16.02 -26.22
C LYS A 7 -3.73 -15.78 -25.26
N ILE A 8 -3.60 -14.57 -24.75
CA ILE A 8 -2.67 -14.26 -23.67
C ILE A 8 -3.17 -15.04 -22.45
N ARG A 9 -2.72 -16.27 -22.28
CA ARG A 9 -2.93 -17.00 -21.03
C ARG A 9 -2.26 -16.23 -19.92
N ALA A 10 -3.00 -15.88 -18.87
CA ALA A 10 -2.40 -15.39 -17.63
C ALA A 10 -1.40 -16.46 -17.16
N ARG A 11 -0.16 -16.05 -17.05
CA ARG A 11 0.96 -16.94 -16.72
C ARG A 11 1.04 -17.02 -15.21
N ILE A 12 0.58 -18.12 -14.65
CA ILE A 12 0.18 -18.27 -13.27
C ILE A 12 1.15 -19.23 -12.57
N PRO A 13 1.45 -19.03 -11.28
CA PRO A 13 2.23 -19.97 -10.48
C PRO A 13 1.62 -21.37 -10.50
N SER A 14 2.41 -22.41 -10.25
CA SER A 14 1.91 -23.75 -9.99
C SER A 14 0.88 -23.71 -8.84
N GLU A 15 0.02 -24.70 -8.75
CA GLU A 15 -1.00 -24.78 -7.69
C GLU A 15 -0.38 -24.60 -6.28
N LYS A 16 0.73 -25.28 -6.01
CA LYS A 16 1.49 -25.13 -4.76
C LYS A 16 1.98 -23.70 -4.56
N ALA A 17 2.51 -23.06 -5.60
CA ALA A 17 2.96 -21.68 -5.53
C ALA A 17 1.82 -20.70 -5.29
N ALA A 18 0.65 -20.93 -5.90
CA ALA A 18 -0.55 -20.12 -5.67
C ALA A 18 -0.99 -20.20 -4.19
N TRP A 19 -1.00 -21.40 -3.60
CA TRP A 19 -1.32 -21.58 -2.19
C TRP A 19 -0.34 -20.87 -1.26
N GLU A 20 0.97 -21.01 -1.49
CA GLU A 20 2.00 -20.33 -0.70
C GLU A 20 1.82 -18.79 -0.77
N LEU A 21 1.55 -18.26 -1.96
CA LEU A 21 1.30 -16.82 -2.14
C LEU A 21 0.03 -16.33 -1.46
N MET A 22 -1.03 -17.16 -1.44
CA MET A 22 -2.31 -16.82 -0.82
C MET A 22 -2.27 -16.94 0.71
N SER A 23 -1.36 -17.73 1.28
CA SER A 23 -1.20 -17.89 2.73
C SER A 23 -0.63 -16.66 3.44
N LEU A 24 -0.20 -15.63 2.70
CA LEU A 24 0.28 -14.37 3.26
C LEU A 24 -0.87 -13.54 3.82
N GLU A 25 -0.75 -13.06 5.03
CA GLU A 25 -1.74 -12.15 5.64
C GLU A 25 -1.88 -10.83 4.87
N THR A 26 -0.78 -10.35 4.27
CA THR A 26 -0.75 -9.14 3.45
C THR A 26 0.33 -9.25 2.38
N SER A 27 0.14 -8.64 1.23
CA SER A 27 1.13 -8.68 0.14
C SER A 27 2.45 -7.98 0.54
N PRO A 28 3.62 -8.56 0.21
CA PRO A 28 4.92 -7.97 0.54
C PRO A 28 5.10 -6.55 0.01
N CYS A 29 4.54 -6.24 -1.17
CA CYS A 29 4.58 -4.89 -1.74
C CYS A 29 3.79 -3.86 -0.92
N THR A 30 2.69 -4.24 -0.27
CA THR A 30 1.95 -3.38 0.66
C THR A 30 2.74 -3.19 1.94
N LEU A 31 3.33 -4.26 2.48
CA LEU A 31 4.14 -4.21 3.71
C LEU A 31 5.37 -3.32 3.56
N ALA A 32 6.07 -3.43 2.44
CA ALA A 32 7.27 -2.64 2.18
C ALA A 32 6.96 -1.15 1.91
N CYS A 33 5.72 -0.79 1.60
CA CYS A 33 5.35 0.60 1.35
C CYS A 33 5.20 1.37 2.68
N PRO A 34 5.90 2.49 2.90
CA PRO A 34 5.73 3.29 4.12
C PRO A 34 4.28 3.74 4.36
N THR A 35 3.51 4.04 3.31
CA THR A 35 2.10 4.43 3.41
C THR A 35 1.14 3.25 3.41
N ARG A 36 1.64 2.01 3.40
CA ARG A 36 0.82 0.79 3.37
C ARG A 36 -0.22 0.79 2.26
N ILE A 37 0.13 1.31 1.09
CA ILE A 37 -0.77 1.36 -0.06
C ILE A 37 -1.12 -0.05 -0.55
N ASN A 38 -2.38 -0.29 -0.89
CA ASN A 38 -2.81 -1.56 -1.47
C ASN A 38 -2.29 -1.70 -2.92
N ALA A 39 -0.97 -1.99 -3.04
CA ALA A 39 -0.31 -2.07 -4.35
C ALA A 39 -0.89 -3.20 -5.20
N ARG A 40 -1.15 -4.35 -4.62
CA ARG A 40 -1.77 -5.47 -5.30
C ARG A 40 -3.17 -5.11 -5.85
N GLY A 41 -3.97 -4.43 -5.04
CA GLY A 41 -5.33 -4.04 -5.42
C GLY A 41 -5.35 -3.15 -6.65
N TYR A 42 -4.60 -2.05 -6.65
CA TYR A 42 -4.62 -1.16 -7.81
C TYR A 42 -3.91 -1.75 -9.05
N VAL A 43 -2.90 -2.62 -8.87
CA VAL A 43 -2.30 -3.35 -10.00
C VAL A 43 -3.32 -4.29 -10.62
N SER A 44 -4.12 -5.00 -9.82
CA SER A 44 -5.22 -5.83 -10.33
C SER A 44 -6.26 -5.02 -11.09
N LEU A 45 -6.68 -3.87 -10.54
CA LEU A 45 -7.62 -2.97 -11.22
C LEU A 45 -7.08 -2.44 -12.55
N ILE A 46 -5.77 -2.17 -12.64
CA ILE A 46 -5.13 -1.77 -13.91
C ILE A 46 -5.14 -2.93 -14.92
N ALA A 47 -4.85 -4.15 -14.48
CA ALA A 47 -4.92 -5.34 -15.33
C ALA A 47 -6.31 -5.50 -15.97
N ASP A 48 -7.36 -5.21 -15.19
CA ASP A 48 -8.75 -5.29 -15.60
C ASP A 48 -9.24 -4.05 -16.38
N GLY A 49 -8.39 -3.01 -16.54
CA GLY A 49 -8.75 -1.79 -17.26
C GLY A 49 -9.55 -0.77 -16.43
N ARG A 50 -9.74 -1.00 -15.13
CA ARG A 50 -10.48 -0.15 -14.16
C ARG A 50 -9.59 0.96 -13.62
N PHE A 51 -9.12 1.85 -14.50
CA PHE A 51 -8.06 2.82 -14.20
C PHE A 51 -8.49 3.89 -13.20
N ALA A 52 -9.75 4.35 -13.24
CA ALA A 52 -10.26 5.35 -12.30
C ALA A 52 -10.32 4.80 -10.87
N GLU A 53 -10.78 3.57 -10.72
CA GLU A 53 -10.84 2.89 -9.43
C GLU A 53 -9.44 2.57 -8.89
N ALA A 54 -8.51 2.18 -9.77
CA ALA A 54 -7.11 2.01 -9.39
C ALA A 54 -6.52 3.30 -8.79
N LEU A 55 -6.80 4.47 -9.40
CA LEU A 55 -6.34 5.75 -8.89
C LEU A 55 -7.03 6.16 -7.59
N ALA A 56 -8.33 5.88 -7.44
CA ALA A 56 -9.06 6.11 -6.21
C ALA A 56 -8.46 5.29 -5.05
N LEU A 57 -8.22 3.99 -5.27
CA LEU A 57 -7.58 3.11 -4.28
C LEU A 57 -6.17 3.58 -3.90
N ILE A 58 -5.39 4.09 -4.86
CA ILE A 58 -4.08 4.70 -4.57
C ILE A 58 -4.23 5.89 -3.64
N ARG A 59 -5.20 6.76 -3.90
CA ARG A 59 -5.42 8.00 -3.14
C ARG A 59 -5.93 7.79 -1.72
N GLU A 60 -6.47 6.65 -1.39
CA GLU A 60 -6.82 6.34 0.00
C GLU A 60 -5.62 6.51 0.94
N ARG A 61 -4.42 6.10 0.48
CA ARG A 61 -3.20 6.09 1.28
C ARG A 61 -2.11 7.04 0.78
N ASN A 62 -2.12 7.40 -0.49
CA ASN A 62 -1.07 8.21 -1.10
C ASN A 62 -1.65 9.42 -1.80
N PRO A 63 -1.54 10.62 -1.19
CA PRO A 63 -2.05 11.86 -1.78
C PRO A 63 -1.21 12.36 -2.97
N PHE A 64 -0.04 11.75 -3.23
CA PHE A 64 0.90 12.14 -4.28
C PHE A 64 1.20 10.99 -5.26
N PRO A 65 0.17 10.39 -5.92
CA PRO A 65 0.39 9.29 -6.86
C PRO A 65 1.29 9.66 -8.04
N GLY A 66 1.17 10.85 -8.59
CA GLY A 66 1.98 11.31 -9.71
C GLY A 66 3.43 11.58 -9.34
N VAL A 67 3.67 12.21 -8.19
CA VAL A 67 5.02 12.41 -7.64
C VAL A 67 5.65 11.07 -7.29
N CYS A 68 5.00 10.24 -6.48
CA CYS A 68 5.53 8.94 -6.09
C CYS A 68 5.69 7.97 -7.26
N GLY A 69 4.88 8.10 -8.31
CA GLY A 69 5.04 7.33 -9.54
C GLY A 69 6.35 7.64 -10.29
N ARG A 70 6.97 8.80 -10.02
CA ARG A 70 8.18 9.30 -10.67
C ARG A 70 9.45 9.21 -9.83
N VAL A 71 9.35 9.54 -8.52
CA VAL A 71 10.55 9.75 -7.69
C VAL A 71 10.66 8.83 -6.47
N CYS A 72 9.75 7.87 -6.31
CA CYS A 72 9.79 6.89 -5.23
C CYS A 72 11.02 5.96 -5.35
N PRO A 73 11.71 5.63 -4.25
CA PRO A 73 12.80 4.64 -4.25
C PRO A 73 12.31 3.20 -4.46
N ARG A 74 11.01 2.99 -4.62
CA ARG A 74 10.36 1.72 -5.02
C ARG A 74 10.52 0.55 -4.04
N PRO A 75 10.37 0.73 -2.73
CA PRO A 75 10.52 -0.38 -1.78
C PRO A 75 9.53 -1.52 -2.05
N CYS A 76 8.34 -1.22 -2.57
CA CYS A 76 7.35 -2.20 -2.98
C CYS A 76 7.81 -3.08 -4.17
N GLU A 77 8.60 -2.56 -5.10
CA GLU A 77 9.18 -3.32 -6.21
C GLU A 77 10.35 -4.18 -5.70
N ALA A 78 11.18 -3.65 -4.80
CA ALA A 78 12.25 -4.42 -4.17
C ALA A 78 11.74 -5.62 -3.36
N ALA A 79 10.58 -5.49 -2.71
CA ALA A 79 9.93 -6.57 -1.95
C ALA A 79 8.99 -7.43 -2.81
N CYS A 80 8.87 -7.18 -4.11
CA CYS A 80 7.96 -7.91 -4.97
C CYS A 80 8.37 -9.37 -5.12
N THR A 81 7.50 -10.31 -4.72
CA THR A 81 7.75 -11.75 -4.81
C THR A 81 8.10 -12.20 -6.22
N ARG A 82 7.50 -11.58 -7.24
CA ARG A 82 7.82 -11.89 -8.63
C ARG A 82 9.31 -11.66 -8.98
N GLY A 83 9.96 -10.68 -8.31
CA GLY A 83 11.40 -10.42 -8.49
C GLY A 83 12.30 -11.58 -8.09
N LYS A 84 11.80 -12.56 -7.32
CA LYS A 84 12.52 -13.80 -7.00
C LYS A 84 12.44 -14.83 -8.13
N TYR A 85 11.53 -14.65 -9.07
CA TYR A 85 11.30 -15.58 -10.18
C TYR A 85 11.83 -15.06 -11.52
N ASP A 86 11.43 -13.84 -11.91
CA ASP A 86 11.92 -13.15 -13.10
C ASP A 86 12.26 -11.69 -12.80
N GLU A 87 11.35 -10.77 -13.01
CA GLU A 87 11.53 -9.35 -12.74
C GLU A 87 10.33 -8.79 -11.97
N ALA A 88 10.62 -7.98 -10.95
CA ALA A 88 9.60 -7.33 -10.14
C ALA A 88 8.61 -6.51 -11.00
N ILE A 89 7.35 -6.45 -10.58
CA ILE A 89 6.32 -5.64 -11.22
C ILE A 89 6.71 -4.16 -11.18
N ALA A 90 6.52 -3.43 -12.27
CA ALA A 90 6.77 -2.00 -12.38
C ALA A 90 5.68 -1.17 -11.67
N ILE A 91 5.55 -1.36 -10.35
CA ILE A 91 4.46 -0.84 -9.52
C ILE A 91 4.37 0.69 -9.58
N CYS A 92 5.52 1.38 -9.54
CA CYS A 92 5.56 2.84 -9.62
C CYS A 92 5.18 3.36 -11.01
N ALA A 93 5.58 2.66 -12.08
CA ALA A 93 5.19 3.01 -13.44
C ALA A 93 3.67 2.85 -13.66
N LEU A 94 3.07 1.80 -13.09
CA LEU A 94 1.63 1.58 -13.12
C LEU A 94 0.87 2.66 -12.34
N LYS A 95 1.36 3.06 -11.17
CA LYS A 95 0.83 4.19 -10.40
C LYS A 95 0.86 5.49 -11.19
N ARG A 96 2.01 5.80 -11.80
CA ARG A 96 2.18 6.93 -12.69
C ARG A 96 1.18 6.91 -13.85
N PHE A 97 1.02 5.77 -14.50
CA PHE A 97 0.13 5.60 -15.65
C PHE A 97 -1.30 6.07 -15.34
N VAL A 98 -1.90 5.61 -14.26
CA VAL A 98 -3.30 5.97 -13.91
C VAL A 98 -3.43 7.44 -13.53
N PHE A 99 -2.41 8.03 -12.90
CA PHE A 99 -2.39 9.46 -12.62
C PHE A 99 -2.26 10.29 -13.91
N ASP A 100 -1.34 9.93 -14.81
CA ASP A 100 -1.13 10.64 -16.06
C ASP A 100 -2.36 10.57 -16.97
N LEU A 101 -3.10 9.47 -16.93
CA LEU A 101 -4.36 9.33 -17.65
C LEU A 101 -5.43 10.30 -17.14
N GLU A 102 -5.59 10.42 -15.82
CA GLU A 102 -6.51 11.41 -15.21
C GLU A 102 -6.07 12.84 -15.51
N MET A 103 -4.76 13.11 -15.42
CA MET A 103 -4.20 14.43 -15.70
C MET A 103 -4.52 14.88 -17.14
N LYS A 104 -4.39 13.97 -18.12
CA LYS A 104 -4.74 14.22 -19.53
C LYS A 104 -6.24 14.48 -19.73
N ARG A 105 -7.11 13.84 -18.94
CA ARG A 105 -8.56 14.02 -19.00
C ARG A 105 -9.04 15.31 -18.31
N GLY A 106 -8.18 16.03 -17.62
CA GLY A 106 -8.53 17.28 -16.94
C GLY A 106 -9.43 17.12 -15.72
N ILE A 107 -9.66 15.91 -15.24
CA ILE A 107 -10.57 15.62 -14.11
C ILE A 107 -10.01 16.24 -12.83
N ASN A 108 -10.83 16.99 -12.10
CA ASN A 108 -10.43 17.57 -10.82
C ASN A 108 -10.92 16.64 -9.68
N PRO A 109 -10.02 16.07 -8.88
CA PRO A 109 -10.34 14.88 -8.08
C PRO A 109 -10.99 15.13 -6.71
N ALA A 110 -11.13 16.34 -6.22
CA ALA A 110 -11.53 16.54 -4.82
C ALA A 110 -12.69 17.52 -4.67
N ALA A 111 -13.73 17.08 -3.97
CA ALA A 111 -14.73 17.93 -3.34
C ALA A 111 -14.20 18.37 -1.96
N PRO A 112 -14.63 19.54 -1.43
CA PRO A 112 -14.30 19.94 -0.07
C PRO A 112 -14.73 18.90 0.95
N ALA A 113 -13.86 18.65 1.95
CA ALA A 113 -14.18 17.76 3.06
C ALA A 113 -15.22 18.44 3.97
N GLU A 114 -16.11 17.64 4.55
CA GLU A 114 -17.10 18.15 5.48
C GLU A 114 -16.43 18.54 6.81
N MET A 115 -16.58 19.81 7.20
CA MET A 115 -16.05 20.33 8.46
C MET A 115 -16.96 19.92 9.61
N ARG A 116 -16.51 19.01 10.44
CA ARG A 116 -17.31 18.44 11.55
C ARG A 116 -16.78 18.81 12.94
N ARG A 117 -15.58 19.41 13.00
CA ARG A 117 -14.87 19.72 14.25
C ARG A 117 -14.54 21.20 14.34
N ALA A 118 -14.50 21.75 15.56
CA ALA A 118 -14.25 23.16 15.79
C ALA A 118 -12.76 23.51 16.00
N GLU A 119 -11.95 22.51 16.36
CA GLU A 119 -10.56 22.68 16.74
C GLU A 119 -9.69 22.96 15.50
N LYS A 120 -9.13 24.17 15.46
CA LYS A 120 -8.22 24.59 14.39
C LYS A 120 -6.85 23.97 14.53
N VAL A 121 -6.29 23.45 13.44
CA VAL A 121 -4.95 22.89 13.38
C VAL A 121 -4.06 23.74 12.47
N ALA A 122 -2.89 24.12 12.97
CA ALA A 122 -1.86 24.80 12.18
C ALA A 122 -0.80 23.77 11.71
N VAL A 123 -0.50 23.77 10.43
CA VAL A 123 0.55 22.95 9.81
C VAL A 123 1.63 23.88 9.27
N ILE A 124 2.86 23.71 9.71
CA ILE A 124 4.02 24.51 9.29
C ILE A 124 4.81 23.74 8.24
N GLY A 125 4.80 24.25 7.01
CA GLY A 125 5.46 23.67 5.85
C GLY A 125 4.48 22.92 4.92
N ALA A 126 4.44 23.36 3.67
CA ALA A 126 3.65 22.76 2.59
C ALA A 126 4.45 21.72 1.78
N GLY A 127 5.37 21.00 2.41
CA GLY A 127 6.06 19.84 1.85
C GLY A 127 5.21 18.57 1.91
N PRO A 128 5.73 17.42 1.45
CA PRO A 128 4.95 16.17 1.41
C PRO A 128 4.41 15.74 2.78
N ALA A 129 5.17 15.90 3.85
CA ALA A 129 4.71 15.56 5.21
C ALA A 129 3.57 16.48 5.68
N GLY A 130 3.74 17.80 5.55
CA GLY A 130 2.73 18.77 5.97
C GLY A 130 1.44 18.67 5.18
N LEU A 131 1.52 18.57 3.84
CA LEU A 131 0.34 18.42 2.99
C LEU A 131 -0.38 17.10 3.21
N SER A 132 0.34 16.00 3.48
CA SER A 132 -0.27 14.72 3.81
C SER A 132 -1.00 14.77 5.15
N ALA A 133 -0.38 15.37 6.15
CA ALA A 133 -1.02 15.56 7.45
C ALA A 133 -2.25 16.47 7.35
N ALA A 134 -2.14 17.57 6.60
CA ALA A 134 -3.26 18.48 6.38
C ALA A 134 -4.44 17.78 5.71
N ARG A 135 -4.15 16.91 4.73
CA ARG A 135 -5.17 16.08 4.08
C ARG A 135 -5.89 15.16 5.08
N GLU A 136 -5.14 14.38 5.85
CA GLU A 136 -5.76 13.46 6.82
C GLU A 136 -6.61 14.21 7.85
N LEU A 137 -6.09 15.32 8.38
CA LEU A 137 -6.83 16.17 9.32
C LEU A 137 -8.10 16.77 8.71
N ALA A 138 -8.05 17.23 7.47
CA ALA A 138 -9.22 17.74 6.77
C ALA A 138 -10.27 16.63 6.56
N LEU A 139 -9.84 15.42 6.18
CA LEU A 139 -10.73 14.25 6.04
C LEU A 139 -11.33 13.80 7.38
N LEU A 140 -10.63 14.03 8.49
CA LEU A 140 -11.13 13.84 9.86
C LEU A 140 -12.05 14.99 10.32
N GLY A 141 -12.28 15.99 9.47
CA GLY A 141 -13.22 17.10 9.70
C GLY A 141 -12.65 18.30 10.43
N TYR A 142 -11.33 18.42 10.61
CA TYR A 142 -10.70 19.58 11.26
C TYR A 142 -10.51 20.76 10.28
N PRO A 143 -10.71 22.02 10.73
CA PRO A 143 -10.23 23.21 10.02
C PRO A 143 -8.70 23.26 10.03
N VAL A 144 -8.07 23.20 8.85
CA VAL A 144 -6.62 23.17 8.72
C VAL A 144 -6.12 24.37 7.96
N THR A 145 -5.11 25.06 8.51
CA THR A 145 -4.34 26.09 7.80
C THR A 145 -2.88 25.65 7.67
N VAL A 146 -2.36 25.63 6.47
CA VAL A 146 -0.96 25.35 6.15
C VAL A 146 -0.21 26.66 5.96
N PHE A 147 0.86 26.86 6.73
CA PHE A 147 1.75 28.03 6.63
C PHE A 147 3.04 27.60 5.94
N GLU A 148 3.36 28.26 4.81
CA GLU A 148 4.54 27.95 3.99
C GLU A 148 5.44 29.18 3.87
N ALA A 149 6.74 29.01 4.13
CA ALA A 149 7.71 30.09 4.06
C ALA A 149 8.02 30.57 2.63
N LYS A 150 7.84 29.68 1.64
CA LYS A 150 8.04 30.00 0.22
C LYS A 150 6.73 30.42 -0.45
N GLY A 151 6.84 30.94 -1.69
CA GLY A 151 5.68 31.40 -2.46
C GLY A 151 4.78 30.30 -3.04
N MET A 152 5.18 29.00 -2.90
CA MET A 152 4.43 27.91 -3.48
C MET A 152 4.53 26.63 -2.61
N PRO A 153 3.47 25.80 -2.59
CA PRO A 153 3.48 24.51 -1.91
C PRO A 153 4.32 23.48 -2.70
N GLY A 154 4.74 22.42 -2.01
CA GLY A 154 5.46 21.29 -2.59
C GLY A 154 6.80 21.01 -1.89
N GLY A 155 7.35 21.97 -1.14
CA GLY A 155 8.60 21.77 -0.41
C GLY A 155 9.75 21.29 -1.31
N MET A 156 10.50 20.29 -0.86
CA MET A 156 11.64 19.72 -1.62
C MET A 156 11.23 19.07 -2.95
N MET A 157 9.98 18.73 -3.19
CA MET A 157 9.53 18.25 -4.50
C MET A 157 9.74 19.28 -5.61
N ASN A 158 9.76 20.58 -5.25
CA ASN A 158 9.99 21.68 -6.20
C ASN A 158 11.45 21.87 -6.62
N ILE A 159 12.41 21.21 -5.99
CA ILE A 159 13.82 21.27 -6.42
C ILE A 159 14.26 20.03 -7.20
N ILE A 160 13.45 18.97 -7.24
CA ILE A 160 13.71 17.82 -8.10
C ILE A 160 13.67 18.31 -9.56
N PRO A 161 14.68 18.01 -10.37
CA PRO A 161 14.74 18.52 -11.75
C PRO A 161 13.52 18.14 -12.60
N GLU A 162 13.07 19.02 -13.48
CA GLU A 162 11.86 18.82 -14.29
C GLU A 162 11.95 17.61 -15.23
N PHE A 163 13.14 17.21 -15.62
CA PHE A 163 13.33 16.00 -16.41
C PHE A 163 12.98 14.70 -15.63
N ARG A 164 12.84 14.77 -14.30
CA ARG A 164 12.34 13.68 -13.43
C ARG A 164 10.95 13.96 -12.88
N LEU A 165 10.69 15.20 -12.47
CA LEU A 165 9.41 15.57 -11.84
C LEU A 165 8.93 16.93 -12.37
N PRO A 166 8.04 16.92 -13.38
CA PRO A 166 7.46 18.15 -13.90
C PRO A 166 6.73 18.96 -12.81
N ARG A 167 6.96 20.26 -12.75
CA ARG A 167 6.30 21.16 -11.77
C ARG A 167 4.79 21.13 -11.86
N ALA A 168 4.24 20.85 -13.04
CA ALA A 168 2.80 20.70 -13.24
C ALA A 168 2.20 19.57 -12.40
N VAL A 169 2.94 18.46 -12.23
CA VAL A 169 2.51 17.33 -11.39
C VAL A 169 2.43 17.75 -9.92
N VAL A 170 3.49 18.38 -9.40
CA VAL A 170 3.53 18.84 -7.99
C VAL A 170 2.40 19.84 -7.71
N ARG A 171 2.23 20.83 -8.61
CA ARG A 171 1.16 21.83 -8.45
C ARG A 171 -0.24 21.22 -8.48
N ARG A 172 -0.47 20.25 -9.37
CA ARG A 172 -1.77 19.58 -9.47
C ARG A 172 -2.10 18.81 -8.21
N GLU A 173 -1.18 18.03 -7.68
CA GLU A 173 -1.42 17.21 -6.49
C GLU A 173 -1.54 18.07 -5.22
N ALA A 174 -0.69 19.11 -5.08
CA ALA A 174 -0.85 20.06 -3.99
C ALA A 174 -2.22 20.77 -4.05
N ARG A 175 -2.66 21.19 -5.23
CA ARG A 175 -3.98 21.80 -5.41
C ARG A 175 -5.10 20.83 -5.09
N ALA A 176 -5.00 19.57 -5.47
CA ALA A 176 -6.00 18.55 -5.14
C ALA A 176 -6.17 18.37 -3.63
N ILE A 177 -5.08 18.46 -2.88
CA ILE A 177 -5.11 18.41 -1.41
C ILE A 177 -5.76 19.69 -0.85
N LEU A 178 -5.36 20.86 -1.33
CA LEU A 178 -5.88 22.14 -0.86
C LEU A 178 -7.39 22.30 -1.14
N ASN A 179 -7.89 21.71 -2.23
CA ASN A 179 -9.31 21.71 -2.60
C ASN A 179 -10.21 21.00 -1.57
N LEU A 180 -9.63 20.27 -0.61
CA LEU A 180 -10.38 19.72 0.53
C LEU A 180 -10.85 20.78 1.53
N GLY A 181 -10.66 22.07 1.25
CA GLY A 181 -11.01 23.18 2.15
C GLY A 181 -9.85 23.60 3.06
N ILE A 182 -8.62 23.18 2.72
CA ILE A 182 -7.42 23.54 3.47
C ILE A 182 -6.96 24.93 3.06
N GLU A 183 -6.81 25.82 4.04
CA GLU A 183 -6.27 27.18 3.83
C GLU A 183 -4.74 27.10 3.67
N LEU A 184 -4.20 27.82 2.68
CA LEU A 184 -2.77 27.96 2.45
C LEU A 184 -2.34 29.42 2.61
N VAL A 185 -1.40 29.68 3.52
CA VAL A 185 -0.76 30.97 3.72
C VAL A 185 0.71 30.86 3.31
N THR A 186 1.06 31.48 2.19
CA THR A 186 2.45 31.50 1.66
C THR A 186 3.21 32.73 2.15
N GLY A 187 4.55 32.67 2.08
CA GLY A 187 5.42 33.77 2.56
C GLY A 187 5.45 33.90 4.10
N ALA A 188 4.97 32.89 4.83
CA ALA A 188 4.87 32.91 6.29
C ALA A 188 5.91 31.97 6.92
N ARG A 189 7.05 32.51 7.35
CA ARG A 189 8.13 31.76 8.00
C ARG A 189 7.85 31.62 9.49
N PHE A 190 7.71 30.38 9.96
CA PHE A 190 7.53 30.09 11.37
C PHE A 190 8.75 30.52 12.20
N GLY A 191 8.49 31.19 13.31
CA GLY A 191 9.52 31.75 14.19
C GLY A 191 9.93 33.18 13.86
N ALA A 192 9.72 33.63 12.60
CA ALA A 192 9.96 35.01 12.18
C ALA A 192 8.64 35.78 11.97
N ASP A 193 7.81 35.33 11.02
CA ASP A 193 6.57 36.04 10.67
C ASP A 193 5.39 35.56 11.52
N ILE A 194 5.42 34.31 11.96
CA ILE A 194 4.37 33.71 12.78
C ILE A 194 4.95 32.80 13.86
N THR A 195 4.37 32.87 15.06
CA THR A 195 4.82 32.09 16.23
C THR A 195 3.66 31.27 16.80
N TRP A 196 4.00 30.22 17.58
CA TRP A 196 2.97 29.40 18.25
C TRP A 196 2.06 30.21 19.17
N ASN A 197 2.61 31.20 19.88
CA ASN A 197 1.82 32.06 20.75
C ASN A 197 0.81 32.92 19.98
N GLN A 198 1.16 33.40 18.79
CA GLN A 198 0.23 34.12 17.90
C GLN A 198 -0.85 33.17 17.37
N LEU A 199 -0.49 31.95 16.98
CA LEU A 199 -1.44 30.93 16.52
C LEU A 199 -2.41 30.51 17.61
N LYS A 200 -1.95 30.29 18.84
CA LYS A 200 -2.83 30.04 20.00
C LYS A 200 -3.86 31.15 20.20
N ARG A 201 -3.43 32.40 20.13
CA ARG A 201 -4.35 33.56 20.23
C ARG A 201 -5.39 33.63 19.10
N ARG A 202 -5.06 33.09 17.92
CA ARG A 202 -5.97 32.93 16.78
C ARG A 202 -6.87 31.69 16.89
N GLY A 203 -6.80 30.95 18.01
CA GLY A 203 -7.67 29.81 18.28
C GLY A 203 -7.16 28.45 17.83
N TYR A 204 -5.92 28.35 17.31
CA TYR A 204 -5.33 27.05 16.96
C TYR A 204 -5.05 26.22 18.22
N LYS A 205 -5.46 24.95 18.17
CA LYS A 205 -5.36 24.00 19.31
C LYS A 205 -4.20 23.03 19.18
N ALA A 206 -3.74 22.76 17.96
CA ALA A 206 -2.57 21.93 17.68
C ALA A 206 -1.69 22.56 16.60
N LEU A 207 -0.40 22.25 16.68
CA LEU A 207 0.66 22.70 15.77
C LEU A 207 1.43 21.49 15.26
N LEU A 208 1.50 21.32 13.94
CA LEU A 208 2.39 20.36 13.30
C LEU A 208 3.59 21.08 12.69
N LEU A 209 4.80 20.67 13.06
CA LEU A 209 6.05 21.13 12.46
C LEU A 209 6.48 20.14 11.37
N GLY A 210 6.39 20.54 10.09
CA GLY A 210 6.74 19.76 8.91
C GLY A 210 7.67 20.51 7.96
N THR A 211 8.62 21.31 8.50
CA THR A 211 9.46 22.24 7.74
C THR A 211 10.54 21.56 6.88
N GLY A 212 10.78 20.27 7.08
CA GLY A 212 11.79 19.51 6.33
C GLY A 212 13.23 19.82 6.75
N ALA A 213 14.20 19.48 5.88
CA ALA A 213 15.64 19.64 6.12
C ALA A 213 16.25 20.53 5.03
N TRP A 214 16.14 21.86 5.23
CA TRP A 214 16.60 22.89 4.31
C TRP A 214 17.93 23.53 4.69
N SER A 215 18.44 23.24 5.91
CA SER A 215 19.69 23.85 6.37
C SER A 215 20.88 23.23 5.66
N GLU A 216 21.73 24.07 5.13
CA GLU A 216 23.00 23.71 4.52
C GLU A 216 24.04 23.54 5.61
N LYS A 217 24.60 22.35 5.71
CA LYS A 217 25.79 22.11 6.54
C LYS A 217 26.97 21.93 5.61
N TRP A 218 27.74 22.99 5.45
CA TRP A 218 28.94 22.98 4.62
C TRP A 218 30.01 22.10 5.24
N LYS A 219 30.41 21.05 4.55
CA LYS A 219 31.52 20.19 4.94
C LYS A 219 32.81 20.64 4.27
N TRP A 220 32.70 21.11 3.03
CA TRP A 220 33.81 21.60 2.24
C TRP A 220 33.54 23.02 1.76
N GLY A 221 34.45 23.93 2.09
CA GLY A 221 34.29 25.34 1.75
C GLY A 221 33.42 26.11 2.75
N LYS A 222 33.01 27.29 2.35
CA LYS A 222 32.10 28.20 3.04
C LYS A 222 31.13 28.78 2.03
N PRO A 223 29.97 29.31 2.44
CA PRO A 223 29.12 30.09 1.55
C PRO A 223 29.94 31.16 0.82
N GLY A 224 29.81 31.21 -0.54
CA GLY A 224 30.57 32.11 -1.36
C GLY A 224 31.99 31.66 -1.80
N THR A 225 32.42 30.43 -1.43
CA THR A 225 33.67 29.86 -2.02
C THR A 225 33.46 29.62 -3.50
N ARG A 226 34.26 30.29 -4.35
CA ARG A 226 34.16 30.20 -5.79
C ARG A 226 34.36 28.77 -6.30
N GLY A 227 33.39 28.27 -7.09
CA GLY A 227 33.40 26.94 -7.65
C GLY A 227 32.88 25.85 -6.68
N VAL A 228 32.45 26.21 -5.47
CA VAL A 228 31.86 25.23 -4.52
C VAL A 228 30.40 25.58 -4.26
N HIS A 229 29.50 24.62 -4.51
CA HIS A 229 28.06 24.80 -4.35
C HIS A 229 27.48 23.72 -3.46
N HIS A 230 26.43 24.07 -2.73
CA HIS A 230 25.60 23.08 -2.05
C HIS A 230 24.50 22.57 -3.00
N ALA A 231 24.15 21.29 -2.92
CA ALA A 231 23.19 20.66 -3.84
C ALA A 231 21.83 21.37 -3.88
N ILE A 232 21.35 21.87 -2.74
CA ILE A 232 20.05 22.58 -2.66
C ILE A 232 20.12 23.87 -3.47
N ASP A 233 21.18 24.68 -3.27
CA ASP A 233 21.38 25.94 -3.99
C ASP A 233 21.55 25.68 -5.50
N PHE A 234 22.36 24.67 -5.83
CA PHE A 234 22.58 24.28 -7.22
C PHE A 234 21.28 23.94 -7.94
N LEU A 235 20.42 23.11 -7.32
CA LEU A 235 19.14 22.69 -7.92
C LEU A 235 18.06 23.79 -7.92
N GLN A 236 18.19 24.82 -7.08
CA GLN A 236 17.28 25.97 -7.05
C GLN A 236 17.70 27.10 -7.99
N SER A 237 18.99 27.21 -8.31
CA SER A 237 19.56 28.32 -9.07
C SER A 237 19.59 27.99 -10.56
N ALA A 238 18.85 28.76 -11.35
CA ALA A 238 18.91 28.67 -12.81
C ALA A 238 20.13 29.39 -13.44
N ALA A 239 20.97 30.04 -12.62
CA ALA A 239 21.94 31.02 -13.09
C ALA A 239 23.41 30.62 -12.86
N LEU A 240 23.74 29.34 -12.72
CA LEU A 240 25.13 28.90 -12.54
C LEU A 240 25.80 28.69 -13.89
N GLU A 241 26.97 29.30 -14.08
CA GLU A 241 27.82 29.10 -15.21
C GLU A 241 28.51 27.72 -15.12
N ILE A 242 27.89 26.71 -15.73
CA ILE A 242 28.35 25.31 -15.75
C ILE A 242 28.88 24.91 -17.11
N GLU A 243 28.53 25.65 -18.15
CA GLU A 243 28.93 25.36 -19.51
C GLU A 243 30.48 25.28 -19.62
N ASP A 244 30.96 24.29 -20.32
CA ASP A 244 32.40 23.97 -20.54
C ASP A 244 33.23 23.74 -19.27
N THR A 245 32.58 23.61 -18.06
CA THR A 245 33.31 23.34 -16.82
C THR A 245 33.42 21.84 -16.53
N ARG A 246 34.42 21.48 -15.74
CA ARG A 246 34.60 20.14 -15.16
C ARG A 246 33.89 20.10 -13.81
N VAL A 247 32.86 19.29 -13.70
CA VAL A 247 32.03 19.21 -12.47
C VAL A 247 32.29 17.91 -11.71
N ILE A 248 32.53 18.01 -10.42
CA ILE A 248 32.53 16.87 -9.53
C ILE A 248 31.34 17.02 -8.53
N VAL A 249 30.47 16.02 -8.51
CA VAL A 249 29.36 15.93 -7.55
C VAL A 249 29.65 14.81 -6.57
N ALA A 250 29.61 15.11 -5.28
CA ALA A 250 29.83 14.09 -4.26
C ALA A 250 28.66 14.02 -3.27
N GLY A 251 28.17 12.81 -3.04
CA GLY A 251 27.05 12.57 -2.14
C GLY A 251 26.39 11.22 -2.38
N ASP A 252 25.61 10.79 -1.40
CA ASP A 252 24.91 9.52 -1.45
C ASP A 252 23.42 9.76 -1.71
N GLY A 253 22.90 9.19 -2.81
CA GLY A 253 21.49 9.19 -3.13
C GLY A 253 21.04 10.04 -4.30
N LEU A 254 19.71 10.13 -4.47
CA LEU A 254 19.08 10.69 -5.66
C LEU A 254 19.36 12.18 -5.88
N MET A 255 19.51 12.98 -4.81
CA MET A 255 19.81 14.42 -4.97
C MET A 255 21.16 14.64 -5.63
N ALA A 256 22.19 13.88 -5.23
CA ALA A 256 23.51 13.95 -5.85
C ALA A 256 23.46 13.53 -7.33
N LEU A 257 22.71 12.45 -7.62
CA LEU A 257 22.49 12.02 -9.00
C LEU A 257 21.73 13.08 -9.82
N ASP A 258 20.75 13.74 -9.22
CA ASP A 258 20.02 14.85 -9.86
C ASP A 258 20.94 16.03 -10.17
N CYS A 259 21.85 16.38 -9.25
CA CYS A 259 22.86 17.41 -9.50
C CYS A 259 23.78 17.01 -10.67
N ALA A 260 24.28 15.77 -10.69
CA ALA A 260 25.18 15.30 -11.76
C ALA A 260 24.47 15.33 -13.14
N ARG A 261 23.24 14.85 -13.21
CA ARG A 261 22.43 14.86 -14.44
C ARG A 261 22.04 16.29 -14.87
N THR A 262 21.82 17.19 -13.92
CA THR A 262 21.56 18.61 -14.18
C THR A 262 22.81 19.30 -14.73
N ALA A 263 23.98 19.07 -14.13
CA ALA A 263 25.23 19.62 -14.60
C ALA A 263 25.54 19.18 -16.04
N ALA A 264 25.31 17.91 -16.38
CA ALA A 264 25.45 17.41 -17.74
C ALA A 264 24.54 18.15 -18.75
N ARG A 265 23.29 18.48 -18.34
CA ARG A 265 22.33 19.25 -19.19
C ARG A 265 22.68 20.73 -19.33
N LEU A 266 23.34 21.29 -18.33
CA LEU A 266 23.83 22.66 -18.36
C LEU A 266 25.13 22.82 -19.16
N GLY A 267 25.58 21.78 -19.87
CA GLY A 267 26.71 21.84 -20.79
C GLY A 267 28.09 21.65 -20.14
N ALA A 268 28.17 21.04 -18.95
CA ALA A 268 29.46 20.68 -18.36
C ALA A 268 30.31 19.84 -19.33
N SER A 269 31.59 20.18 -19.52
CA SER A 269 32.51 19.43 -20.36
C SER A 269 32.79 18.02 -19.83
N SER A 270 32.73 17.83 -18.52
CA SER A 270 32.77 16.52 -17.88
C SER A 270 32.06 16.54 -16.53
N VAL A 271 31.36 15.45 -16.19
CA VAL A 271 30.73 15.27 -14.89
C VAL A 271 31.20 13.97 -14.27
N LEU A 272 31.73 14.06 -13.05
CA LEU A 272 32.10 12.92 -12.22
C LEU A 272 31.18 12.86 -10.97
N PHE A 273 30.41 11.80 -10.86
CA PHE A 273 29.61 11.51 -9.70
C PHE A 273 30.36 10.57 -8.76
N VAL A 274 30.61 10.99 -7.50
CA VAL A 274 31.40 10.27 -6.51
C VAL A 274 30.47 9.70 -5.44
N LEU A 275 30.52 8.39 -5.27
CA LEU A 275 29.70 7.61 -4.32
C LEU A 275 30.57 6.89 -3.28
N GLY A 276 30.20 7.00 -2.01
CA GLY A 276 30.88 6.32 -0.89
C GLY A 276 30.62 4.82 -0.80
N THR A 277 29.72 4.26 -1.63
CA THR A 277 29.31 2.86 -1.62
C THR A 277 29.72 2.14 -2.89
N SER A 278 29.67 0.79 -2.91
CA SER A 278 29.80 0.01 -4.15
C SER A 278 28.58 0.19 -5.05
N ARG A 279 28.68 -0.26 -6.32
CA ARG A 279 27.59 -0.17 -7.31
C ARG A 279 26.33 -0.92 -6.84
N GLU A 280 26.53 -2.11 -6.28
CA GLU A 280 25.47 -3.00 -5.83
C GLU A 280 24.70 -2.42 -4.63
N ARG A 281 25.35 -1.57 -3.85
CA ARG A 281 24.81 -0.95 -2.63
C ARG A 281 24.51 0.55 -2.76
N ALA A 282 24.64 1.06 -3.98
CA ALA A 282 24.33 2.46 -4.23
C ALA A 282 22.87 2.77 -3.84
N PRO A 283 22.61 3.82 -3.03
CA PRO A 283 21.27 4.18 -2.59
C PRO A 283 20.47 4.90 -3.68
N VAL A 284 20.67 4.47 -4.93
CA VAL A 284 19.96 4.92 -6.13
C VAL A 284 19.54 3.71 -6.94
N HIS A 285 18.39 3.80 -7.60
CA HIS A 285 17.91 2.67 -8.39
C HIS A 285 18.88 2.40 -9.58
N PRO A 286 19.21 1.12 -9.89
CA PRO A 286 20.16 0.79 -10.97
C PRO A 286 19.82 1.41 -12.32
N ASN A 287 18.52 1.51 -12.65
CA ASN A 287 18.09 2.15 -13.91
C ASN A 287 18.38 3.66 -13.94
N ASP A 288 18.24 4.37 -12.80
CA ASP A 288 18.53 5.80 -12.74
C ASP A 288 20.02 6.07 -12.93
N LEU A 289 20.86 5.19 -12.35
CA LEU A 289 22.31 5.23 -12.52
C LEU A 289 22.72 4.93 -13.97
N ALA A 290 22.16 3.87 -14.57
CA ALA A 290 22.43 3.53 -15.98
C ALA A 290 21.97 4.63 -16.94
N GLN A 291 20.91 5.36 -16.63
CA GLN A 291 20.48 6.52 -17.43
C GLN A 291 21.47 7.69 -17.32
N ALA A 292 21.98 7.99 -16.12
CA ALA A 292 23.00 9.02 -15.94
C ALA A 292 24.28 8.70 -16.70
N GLU A 293 24.73 7.44 -16.68
CA GLU A 293 25.89 6.98 -17.46
C GLU A 293 25.67 7.16 -18.98
N LYS A 294 24.47 6.85 -19.51
CA LYS A 294 24.09 7.10 -20.90
C LYS A 294 24.06 8.60 -21.27
N GLU A 295 23.82 9.45 -20.29
CA GLU A 295 23.84 10.91 -20.44
C GLU A 295 25.26 11.49 -20.38
N GLY A 296 26.27 10.67 -20.11
CA GLY A 296 27.68 11.03 -20.09
C GLY A 296 28.24 11.29 -18.69
N VAL A 297 27.47 11.04 -17.62
CA VAL A 297 27.97 11.12 -16.25
C VAL A 297 28.90 9.95 -15.98
N LYS A 298 30.14 10.22 -15.58
CA LYS A 298 31.06 9.18 -15.07
C LYS A 298 30.79 8.95 -13.61
N VAL A 299 30.84 7.69 -13.15
CA VAL A 299 30.55 7.34 -11.75
C VAL A 299 31.79 6.69 -11.12
N LEU A 300 32.19 7.22 -9.96
CA LEU A 300 33.28 6.68 -9.15
C LEU A 300 32.71 6.14 -7.85
N PHE A 301 32.76 4.83 -7.70
CA PHE A 301 32.31 4.11 -6.50
C PHE A 301 33.43 3.98 -5.48
N LEU A 302 33.04 3.74 -4.23
CA LEU A 302 33.95 3.54 -3.10
C LEU A 302 35.00 4.65 -3.01
N ALA A 303 34.55 5.89 -3.11
CA ALA A 303 35.39 7.07 -2.97
C ALA A 303 34.62 8.18 -2.23
N ARG A 304 35.38 9.05 -1.57
CA ARG A 304 34.82 10.27 -0.97
C ARG A 304 35.78 11.43 -1.08
N PRO A 305 35.31 12.69 -1.03
CA PRO A 305 36.16 13.87 -0.92
C PRO A 305 36.90 13.86 0.41
N SER A 306 38.16 14.26 0.39
CA SER A 306 38.97 14.49 1.59
C SER A 306 39.36 15.97 1.76
N ARG A 307 39.68 16.68 0.65
CA ARG A 307 40.13 18.07 0.69
C ARG A 307 39.87 18.82 -0.62
N LEU A 308 39.51 20.12 -0.52
CA LEU A 308 39.49 21.03 -1.65
C LEU A 308 40.92 21.41 -2.06
N VAL A 309 41.17 21.50 -3.35
CA VAL A 309 42.43 22.03 -3.91
C VAL A 309 42.12 23.39 -4.51
N MET A 310 42.66 24.44 -3.86
CA MET A 310 42.41 25.83 -4.24
C MET A 310 43.63 26.43 -4.95
N LYS A 311 43.36 27.29 -5.97
CA LYS A 311 44.37 28.18 -6.57
C LYS A 311 43.93 29.60 -6.27
N GLY A 312 44.56 30.22 -5.25
CA GLY A 312 44.07 31.47 -4.68
C GLY A 312 42.65 31.26 -4.08
N THR A 313 41.68 32.03 -4.51
CA THR A 313 40.29 31.95 -4.03
C THR A 313 39.38 31.03 -4.89
N GLN A 314 39.93 30.49 -5.99
CA GLN A 314 39.17 29.66 -6.93
C GLN A 314 39.46 28.18 -6.74
N LEU A 315 38.42 27.34 -6.89
CA LEU A 315 38.55 25.89 -6.89
C LEU A 315 39.37 25.46 -8.14
N ALA A 316 40.33 24.55 -7.94
CA ALA A 316 41.14 23.96 -9.02
C ALA A 316 40.99 22.43 -9.08
N GLY A 317 40.45 21.82 -8.00
CA GLY A 317 40.25 20.40 -7.95
C GLY A 317 39.81 19.94 -6.56
N ILE A 318 39.61 18.65 -6.43
CA ILE A 318 39.26 17.99 -5.14
C ILE A 318 40.12 16.74 -4.97
N ARG A 319 40.64 16.54 -3.78
CA ARG A 319 41.30 15.30 -3.39
C ARG A 319 40.25 14.26 -2.98
N LEU A 320 40.33 13.12 -3.62
CA LEU A 320 39.45 11.97 -3.38
C LEU A 320 40.25 10.85 -2.72
N VAL A 321 39.69 10.17 -1.71
CA VAL A 321 40.25 9.00 -1.07
C VAL A 321 39.41 7.79 -1.43
N LYS A 322 40.06 6.65 -1.73
CA LYS A 322 39.37 5.38 -1.97
C LYS A 322 38.91 4.78 -0.65
N LEU A 323 37.79 4.07 -0.73
CA LEU A 323 37.16 3.38 0.40
C LEU A 323 37.20 1.88 0.19
N ARG A 324 37.14 1.13 1.28
CA ARG A 324 36.85 -0.31 1.32
C ARG A 324 35.67 -0.57 2.22
N GLU A 325 34.84 -1.54 1.86
CA GLU A 325 33.75 -1.96 2.71
C GLU A 325 34.24 -2.87 3.84
N GLY A 326 33.68 -2.71 5.02
CA GLY A 326 33.85 -3.59 6.17
C GLY A 326 32.94 -4.81 6.11
N LYS A 327 32.94 -5.59 7.20
CA LYS A 327 31.98 -6.69 7.38
C LYS A 327 30.57 -6.10 7.54
N ALA A 328 29.57 -6.88 7.12
CA ALA A 328 28.19 -6.53 7.38
C ALA A 328 27.89 -6.64 8.88
N ASP A 329 27.17 -5.66 9.44
CA ASP A 329 26.57 -5.75 10.77
C ASP A 329 25.33 -6.67 10.77
N ALA A 330 24.68 -6.84 11.92
CA ALA A 330 23.50 -7.68 12.08
C ALA A 330 22.30 -7.21 11.20
N THR A 331 22.32 -5.96 10.73
CA THR A 331 21.31 -5.39 9.82
C THR A 331 21.69 -5.52 8.34
N GLY A 332 22.85 -6.11 8.05
CA GLY A 332 23.41 -6.19 6.70
C GLY A 332 24.09 -4.90 6.21
N ARG A 333 24.17 -3.86 7.05
CA ARG A 333 24.86 -2.62 6.73
C ARG A 333 26.38 -2.84 6.85
N ARG A 334 27.14 -2.23 5.91
CA ARG A 334 28.61 -2.25 5.94
C ARG A 334 29.14 -0.83 6.12
N GLU A 335 30.02 -0.65 7.07
CA GLU A 335 30.79 0.57 7.17
C GLU A 335 31.85 0.67 6.06
N THR A 336 32.18 1.87 5.67
CA THR A 336 33.26 2.12 4.70
C THR A 336 34.45 2.77 5.40
N PHE A 337 35.65 2.31 5.09
CA PHE A 337 36.92 2.75 5.67
C PHE A 337 37.82 3.32 4.60
N GLU A 338 38.52 4.39 4.89
CA GLU A 338 39.53 4.98 3.98
C GLU A 338 40.71 4.03 3.80
N ILE A 339 41.22 3.96 2.59
CA ILE A 339 42.47 3.28 2.27
C ILE A 339 43.58 4.32 2.34
N SER A 340 44.47 4.21 3.33
CA SER A 340 45.60 5.13 3.50
C SER A 340 46.48 5.17 2.25
N GLY A 341 46.91 6.37 1.86
CA GLY A 341 47.80 6.56 0.67
C GLY A 341 47.09 6.39 -0.67
N SER A 342 45.75 6.20 -0.70
CA SER A 342 44.99 6.05 -1.95
C SER A 342 44.46 7.38 -2.52
N GLU A 343 44.91 8.50 -1.98
CA GLU A 343 44.41 9.82 -2.39
C GLU A 343 44.78 10.16 -3.83
N VAL A 344 43.79 10.61 -4.60
CA VAL A 344 43.95 11.08 -5.98
C VAL A 344 43.33 12.47 -6.10
N THR A 345 43.99 13.36 -6.77
CA THR A 345 43.45 14.70 -7.08
C THR A 345 42.69 14.68 -8.38
N GLY A 346 41.39 14.91 -8.32
CA GLY A 346 40.54 15.18 -9.49
C GLY A 346 40.52 16.68 -9.78
N ALA A 347 40.92 17.07 -10.98
CA ALA A 347 40.79 18.46 -11.40
C ALA A 347 39.30 18.78 -11.63
N CYS A 348 38.80 19.87 -11.05
CA CYS A 348 37.45 20.36 -11.29
C CYS A 348 37.37 21.87 -11.13
N ASP A 349 36.48 22.47 -11.87
CA ASP A 349 36.17 23.89 -11.82
C ASP A 349 34.97 24.17 -10.91
N VAL A 350 34.09 23.17 -10.82
CA VAL A 350 32.90 23.20 -9.96
C VAL A 350 32.78 21.90 -9.11
N PHE A 351 32.59 22.07 -7.81
CA PHE A 351 32.31 21.02 -6.90
C PHE A 351 30.93 21.21 -6.29
N ILE A 352 30.09 20.17 -6.30
CA ILE A 352 28.75 20.16 -5.70
C ILE A 352 28.75 19.21 -4.51
N ASP A 353 28.58 19.78 -3.32
CA ASP A 353 28.39 19.04 -2.06
C ASP A 353 26.94 18.61 -1.91
N ALA A 354 26.67 17.32 -2.05
CA ALA A 354 25.36 16.74 -1.89
C ALA A 354 25.26 15.75 -0.69
N TYR A 355 26.22 15.78 0.25
CA TYR A 355 26.19 14.92 1.43
C TYR A 355 25.33 15.47 2.56
N THR A 356 25.26 16.78 2.70
CA THR A 356 24.85 17.40 3.95
C THR A 356 23.59 18.24 3.75
N ARG A 357 22.47 17.70 4.22
CA ARG A 357 21.27 18.47 4.51
C ARG A 357 21.08 18.50 6.03
N GLY A 358 20.78 19.68 6.56
CA GLY A 358 20.58 19.89 7.98
C GLY A 358 19.16 20.33 8.29
N ILE A 359 18.89 20.30 9.57
CA ILE A 359 17.67 20.83 10.17
C ILE A 359 18.09 22.05 10.97
N ASP A 360 17.35 23.15 10.84
CA ASP A 360 17.54 24.34 11.68
C ASP A 360 16.24 24.67 12.41
N VAL A 361 16.28 24.47 13.71
CA VAL A 361 15.15 24.75 14.60
C VAL A 361 15.38 26.00 15.48
N ARG A 362 16.56 26.64 15.36
CA ARG A 362 16.93 27.79 16.19
C ARG A 362 15.97 28.96 16.03
N GLY A 363 15.41 29.12 14.84
CA GLY A 363 14.43 30.16 14.54
C GLY A 363 13.02 29.90 15.09
N PHE A 364 12.71 28.72 15.65
CA PHE A 364 11.35 28.40 16.09
C PHE A 364 10.95 29.07 17.42
N GLY A 365 11.89 29.63 18.13
CA GLY A 365 11.69 30.34 19.42
C GLY A 365 11.82 29.44 20.64
N SER A 366 12.15 30.06 21.75
CA SER A 366 12.16 29.41 23.08
C SER A 366 10.73 29.16 23.56
N GLY A 367 10.50 28.10 24.33
CA GLY A 367 9.19 27.80 24.92
C GLY A 367 8.36 26.72 24.18
N LEU A 368 8.86 26.18 23.08
CA LEU A 368 8.25 25.02 22.44
C LEU A 368 8.65 23.68 23.10
N GLY A 369 9.65 23.67 23.98
CA GLY A 369 10.13 22.45 24.65
C GLY A 369 10.73 21.40 23.72
N LEU A 370 11.18 21.80 22.52
CA LEU A 370 11.71 20.89 21.51
C LEU A 370 13.04 20.28 21.96
N LYS A 371 13.16 18.98 21.82
CA LYS A 371 14.41 18.23 22.04
C LYS A 371 15.08 17.95 20.72
N VAL A 372 16.35 18.35 20.58
CA VAL A 372 17.14 18.10 19.37
C VAL A 372 18.14 16.99 19.66
N SER A 373 18.17 15.97 18.78
CA SER A 373 19.13 14.86 18.88
C SER A 373 20.55 15.30 18.52
N ALA A 374 21.54 14.47 18.81
CA ALA A 374 22.93 14.70 18.38
C ALA A 374 23.08 14.79 16.85
N LEU A 375 22.16 14.18 16.10
CA LEU A 375 22.11 14.26 14.64
C LEU A 375 21.41 15.53 14.13
N GLY A 376 20.86 16.36 15.04
CA GLY A 376 20.15 17.59 14.70
C GLY A 376 18.67 17.40 14.35
N THR A 377 18.11 16.19 14.49
CA THR A 377 16.68 15.92 14.27
C THR A 377 15.85 16.21 15.51
N LEU A 378 14.56 16.48 15.36
CA LEU A 378 13.65 16.61 16.50
C LEU A 378 13.31 15.24 17.08
N GLY A 379 13.44 15.14 18.40
CA GLY A 379 12.90 14.01 19.16
C GLY A 379 11.39 14.12 19.27
N ILE A 380 10.70 13.03 18.99
CA ILE A 380 9.25 12.90 19.14
C ILE A 380 8.90 11.70 20.00
N ASP A 381 7.70 11.69 20.52
CA ASP A 381 7.06 10.48 20.99
C ASP A 381 6.74 9.57 19.81
N ALA A 382 7.16 8.30 19.89
CA ALA A 382 7.08 7.38 18.77
C ALA A 382 5.64 6.99 18.41
N GLU A 383 4.72 7.03 19.35
CA GLU A 383 3.31 6.66 19.11
C GLU A 383 2.48 7.84 18.61
N THR A 384 2.63 8.98 19.28
CA THR A 384 1.78 10.16 19.03
C THR A 384 2.37 11.18 18.06
N SER A 385 3.66 11.09 17.74
CA SER A 385 4.42 12.13 17.03
C SER A 385 4.51 13.47 17.80
N GLY A 386 4.20 13.47 19.09
CA GLY A 386 4.30 14.65 19.96
C GLY A 386 5.74 15.13 20.09
N ALA A 387 5.97 16.45 19.95
CA ALA A 387 7.29 17.07 19.95
C ALA A 387 7.34 18.23 20.95
N GLY A 388 7.91 18.01 22.12
CA GLY A 388 8.08 19.07 23.12
C GLY A 388 6.83 19.38 23.93
N ALA A 389 6.35 20.64 23.92
CA ALA A 389 5.20 21.06 24.72
C ALA A 389 3.89 20.49 24.19
N LYS A 390 2.90 20.37 25.10
CA LYS A 390 1.55 19.85 24.79
C LYS A 390 0.91 20.57 23.59
N GLY A 391 0.38 19.81 22.64
CA GLY A 391 -0.26 20.32 21.42
C GLY A 391 0.72 20.63 20.28
N ILE A 392 2.00 20.26 20.42
CA ILE A 392 3.01 20.40 19.36
C ILE A 392 3.43 19.02 18.87
N PHE A 393 3.45 18.87 17.54
CA PHE A 393 3.78 17.64 16.84
C PHE A 393 4.82 17.91 15.75
N ALA A 394 5.54 16.89 15.31
CA ALA A 394 6.50 17.04 14.22
C ALA A 394 6.47 15.83 13.29
N ALA A 395 6.80 16.07 12.00
CA ALA A 395 6.81 15.04 10.97
C ALA A 395 7.84 15.32 9.86
N GLY A 396 8.09 14.29 9.05
CA GLY A 396 8.97 14.34 7.89
C GLY A 396 10.44 14.45 8.25
N ASP A 397 11.22 14.99 7.31
CA ASP A 397 12.69 15.08 7.44
C ASP A 397 13.15 15.84 8.69
N LEU A 398 12.30 16.66 9.28
CA LEU A 398 12.56 17.34 10.56
C LEU A 398 12.78 16.35 11.72
N VAL A 399 12.14 15.18 11.63
CA VAL A 399 12.19 14.11 12.64
C VAL A 399 13.13 12.99 12.20
N THR A 400 13.01 12.53 10.96
CA THR A 400 13.72 11.34 10.48
C THR A 400 15.11 11.63 9.91
N GLY A 401 15.45 12.90 9.74
CA GLY A 401 16.50 13.31 8.81
C GLY A 401 16.02 13.17 7.35
N PRO A 402 16.87 13.54 6.39
CA PRO A 402 16.54 13.47 4.97
C PRO A 402 16.14 12.07 4.52
N ARG A 403 14.88 11.90 4.08
CA ARG A 403 14.30 10.65 3.60
C ARG A 403 13.57 10.85 2.26
N SER A 404 12.92 9.80 1.79
CA SER A 404 12.12 9.84 0.56
C SER A 404 10.78 10.55 0.76
N VAL A 405 10.17 10.98 -0.37
CA VAL A 405 8.83 11.58 -0.36
C VAL A 405 7.79 10.66 0.27
N VAL A 406 7.82 9.35 -0.03
CA VAL A 406 6.84 8.40 0.50
C VAL A 406 6.98 8.18 2.01
N GLU A 407 8.19 8.24 2.57
CA GLU A 407 8.42 8.21 4.01
C GLU A 407 7.94 9.50 4.69
N ALA A 408 8.15 10.64 4.04
CA ALA A 408 7.62 11.92 4.53
C ALA A 408 6.09 11.94 4.55
N ILE A 409 5.43 11.38 3.53
CA ILE A 409 3.96 11.18 3.50
C ILE A 409 3.51 10.36 4.71
N ALA A 410 4.09 9.19 4.91
CA ALA A 410 3.74 8.30 6.02
C ALA A 410 3.94 8.98 7.39
N SER A 411 5.06 9.70 7.56
CA SER A 411 5.33 10.46 8.78
C SER A 411 4.28 11.55 9.03
N GLY A 412 3.85 12.25 7.98
CA GLY A 412 2.78 13.25 8.07
C GLY A 412 1.44 12.65 8.45
N GLN A 413 1.07 11.53 7.83
CA GLN A 413 -0.15 10.79 8.15
C GLN A 413 -0.16 10.34 9.61
N LYS A 414 0.94 9.75 10.08
CA LYS A 414 1.07 9.33 11.48
C LYS A 414 0.86 10.49 12.44
N ALA A 415 1.49 11.63 12.17
CA ALA A 415 1.33 12.82 13.01
C ALA A 415 -0.10 13.37 13.02
N ALA A 416 -0.84 13.26 11.91
CA ALA A 416 -2.23 13.65 11.85
C ALA A 416 -3.11 12.82 12.79
N TYR A 417 -2.90 11.50 12.86
CA TYR A 417 -3.61 10.65 13.82
C TYR A 417 -3.21 10.93 15.27
N GLY A 418 -1.95 11.24 15.54
CA GLY A 418 -1.52 11.71 16.86
C GLY A 418 -2.18 13.02 17.28
N ILE A 419 -2.34 13.97 16.35
CA ILE A 419 -3.09 15.23 16.59
C ILE A 419 -4.56 14.93 16.82
N HIS A 420 -5.15 14.04 16.03
CA HIS A 420 -6.54 13.63 16.21
C HIS A 420 -6.78 13.04 17.59
N HIS A 421 -5.98 12.08 18.02
CA HIS A 421 -6.04 11.52 19.36
C HIS A 421 -5.91 12.58 20.46
N TYR A 422 -4.97 13.52 20.29
CA TYR A 422 -4.77 14.61 21.23
C TYR A 422 -5.99 15.53 21.37
N LEU A 423 -6.67 15.84 20.27
CA LEU A 423 -7.79 16.80 20.25
C LEU A 423 -9.12 16.15 20.65
N SER A 424 -9.37 14.91 20.25
CA SER A 424 -10.66 14.24 20.46
C SER A 424 -10.66 13.27 21.63
N GLY A 425 -9.48 12.77 22.05
CA GLY A 425 -9.36 11.63 22.98
C GLY A 425 -9.71 10.29 22.33
N GLU A 426 -10.13 10.27 21.07
CA GLU A 426 -10.48 9.06 20.33
C GLU A 426 -9.21 8.37 19.82
N THR A 427 -9.09 7.08 20.04
CA THR A 427 -8.02 6.27 19.44
C THR A 427 -8.47 5.84 18.05
N ALA A 428 -8.27 6.70 17.05
CA ALA A 428 -8.40 6.25 15.68
C ALA A 428 -7.17 5.40 15.35
N ALA A 429 -7.37 4.12 15.06
CA ALA A 429 -6.29 3.25 14.59
C ALA A 429 -5.66 3.86 13.34
N SER A 430 -4.39 4.21 13.43
CA SER A 430 -3.67 4.67 12.26
C SER A 430 -3.68 3.54 11.22
N PRO A 431 -4.04 3.82 9.99
CA PRO A 431 -3.95 2.83 8.92
C PRO A 431 -2.52 2.30 8.70
N LEU A 432 -1.52 2.94 9.32
CA LEU A 432 -0.11 2.55 9.27
C LEU A 432 0.26 1.55 10.36
N ASP A 433 -0.59 1.37 11.40
CA ASP A 433 -0.35 0.49 12.55
C ASP A 433 -0.67 -0.99 12.25
N LEU A 434 -0.49 -1.42 11.01
CA LEU A 434 -0.47 -2.85 10.71
C LEU A 434 0.71 -3.48 11.42
N THR A 435 0.47 -4.04 12.59
CA THR A 435 1.40 -4.97 13.24
C THR A 435 1.44 -6.25 12.40
N VAL A 436 2.34 -6.30 11.47
CA VAL A 436 2.63 -7.52 10.73
C VAL A 436 3.89 -8.11 11.32
N ASP A 437 3.84 -9.39 11.62
CA ASP A 437 5.01 -10.14 12.02
C ASP A 437 6.10 -9.96 10.94
N GLU A 438 7.25 -9.39 11.30
CA GLU A 438 8.37 -9.15 10.38
C GLU A 438 8.83 -10.44 9.71
N ALA A 439 8.62 -11.60 10.36
CA ALA A 439 8.89 -12.90 9.81
C ALA A 439 8.12 -13.18 8.50
N VAL A 440 6.91 -12.61 8.35
CA VAL A 440 6.10 -12.78 7.13
C VAL A 440 6.68 -11.99 5.94
N ALA A 441 7.25 -10.82 6.20
CA ALA A 441 7.84 -9.96 5.16
C ALA A 441 9.09 -10.59 4.53
N HIS A 442 9.79 -11.46 5.27
CA HIS A 442 11.04 -12.11 4.85
C HIS A 442 10.88 -13.59 4.51
N ARG A 443 9.66 -14.12 4.48
CA ARG A 443 9.42 -15.52 4.16
C ARG A 443 10.00 -15.88 2.79
N GLU A 444 10.88 -16.84 2.75
CA GLU A 444 11.38 -17.42 1.49
C GLU A 444 10.30 -18.31 0.91
N PHE A 445 9.99 -18.08 -0.36
CA PHE A 445 9.08 -18.92 -1.12
C PHE A 445 9.87 -19.91 -1.95
N ALA A 446 9.66 -21.19 -1.70
CA ALA A 446 10.26 -22.29 -2.46
C ALA A 446 9.26 -22.84 -3.47
N PHE A 447 8.66 -21.97 -4.31
CA PHE A 447 7.70 -22.41 -5.30
C PHE A 447 8.32 -22.48 -6.71
N GLU A 448 7.87 -23.43 -7.47
CA GLU A 448 8.18 -23.55 -8.89
C GLU A 448 7.07 -22.90 -9.72
N MET A 449 7.46 -22.08 -10.68
CA MET A 449 6.53 -21.48 -11.63
C MET A 449 6.24 -22.44 -12.78
N VAL A 450 5.05 -22.31 -13.35
CA VAL A 450 4.67 -23.10 -14.52
C VAL A 450 5.65 -22.84 -15.67
N PRO A 451 6.18 -23.87 -16.34
CA PRO A 451 7.05 -23.68 -17.49
C PRO A 451 6.44 -22.76 -18.54
N GLY A 452 7.23 -21.83 -19.06
CA GLY A 452 6.76 -20.82 -20.03
C GLY A 452 6.02 -19.62 -19.43
N SER A 453 5.94 -19.51 -18.09
CA SER A 453 5.35 -18.36 -17.40
C SER A 453 6.30 -17.14 -17.30
N HIS A 454 7.55 -17.27 -17.73
CA HIS A 454 8.47 -16.13 -17.83
C HIS A 454 7.91 -15.05 -18.73
N ALA A 455 7.84 -13.83 -18.22
CA ALA A 455 7.45 -12.65 -18.98
C ALA A 455 8.34 -11.49 -18.55
N PRO A 456 9.12 -10.89 -19.45
CA PRO A 456 9.98 -9.77 -19.12
C PRO A 456 9.14 -8.59 -18.62
N ARG A 457 9.74 -7.78 -17.76
CA ARG A 457 9.16 -6.50 -17.32
C ARG A 457 9.01 -5.58 -18.53
N GLU A 458 7.87 -4.92 -18.63
CA GLU A 458 7.64 -3.94 -19.68
C GLU A 458 8.61 -2.76 -19.53
N ALA A 459 9.29 -2.42 -20.61
CA ALA A 459 10.25 -1.32 -20.60
C ALA A 459 9.52 0.03 -20.54
N MET A 460 10.00 0.94 -19.69
CA MET A 460 9.52 2.32 -19.67
C MET A 460 9.96 3.03 -20.94
N PRO A 461 9.03 3.58 -21.74
CA PRO A 461 9.40 4.39 -22.89
C PRO A 461 10.16 5.65 -22.45
N LEU A 462 11.32 5.86 -23.03
CA LEU A 462 12.23 6.94 -22.68
C LEU A 462 12.42 7.91 -23.84
N GLU A 463 12.73 9.16 -23.51
CA GLU A 463 13.24 10.12 -24.49
C GLU A 463 14.61 9.66 -25.03
N ALA A 464 14.92 9.97 -26.28
CA ALA A 464 16.18 9.56 -26.88
C ALA A 464 17.40 10.14 -26.13
N ALA A 465 18.47 9.36 -25.94
CA ALA A 465 19.61 9.76 -25.12
C ALA A 465 20.27 11.07 -25.60
N LYS A 466 20.29 11.32 -26.91
CA LYS A 466 20.81 12.57 -27.51
C LYS A 466 19.96 13.79 -27.11
N ALA A 467 18.62 13.65 -27.11
CA ALA A 467 17.71 14.73 -26.76
C ALA A 467 17.78 15.05 -25.26
N ARG A 468 18.02 14.04 -24.39
CA ARG A 468 18.13 14.23 -22.95
C ARG A 468 19.28 15.15 -22.52
N LYS A 469 20.32 15.31 -23.32
CA LYS A 469 21.47 16.15 -22.98
C LYS A 469 21.21 17.62 -23.22
N SER A 470 20.17 17.99 -23.95
CA SER A 470 19.94 19.35 -24.43
C SER A 470 18.74 20.04 -23.77
N ASP A 471 17.93 19.35 -23.03
CA ASP A 471 16.75 19.96 -22.42
C ASP A 471 16.33 19.31 -21.07
N PHE A 472 15.37 19.95 -20.42
CA PHE A 472 14.82 19.52 -19.12
C PHE A 472 13.43 18.86 -19.25
N ARG A 473 13.01 18.45 -20.45
CA ARG A 473 11.76 17.72 -20.63
C ARG A 473 11.80 16.38 -19.90
N GLU A 474 10.64 15.95 -19.44
CA GLU A 474 10.51 14.68 -18.72
C GLU A 474 11.03 13.51 -19.56
N ILE A 475 11.95 12.73 -18.99
CA ILE A 475 12.67 11.65 -19.69
C ILE A 475 11.78 10.43 -19.89
N GLU A 476 11.07 10.02 -18.84
CA GLU A 476 10.17 8.88 -18.89
C GLU A 476 8.83 9.31 -19.48
N LYS A 477 8.36 8.64 -20.54
CA LYS A 477 7.11 9.01 -21.23
C LYS A 477 5.86 8.41 -20.61
N GLY A 478 6.01 7.50 -19.64
CA GLY A 478 4.92 6.71 -19.09
C GLY A 478 4.48 5.56 -20.01
N TYR A 479 3.71 4.64 -19.47
CA TYR A 479 3.18 3.52 -20.23
C TYR A 479 1.98 3.91 -21.09
N PRO A 480 1.87 3.38 -22.33
CA PRO A 480 0.60 3.28 -23.03
C PRO A 480 -0.36 2.32 -22.26
N ALA A 481 -1.66 2.49 -22.44
CA ALA A 481 -2.67 1.71 -21.70
C ALA A 481 -2.52 0.19 -21.88
N GLN A 482 -2.24 -0.27 -23.09
CA GLN A 482 -2.03 -1.70 -23.36
C GLN A 482 -0.77 -2.23 -22.66
N THR A 483 0.32 -1.47 -22.68
CA THR A 483 1.57 -1.82 -21.96
C THR A 483 1.34 -1.87 -20.45
N ALA A 484 0.62 -0.90 -19.89
CA ALA A 484 0.27 -0.89 -18.47
C ALA A 484 -0.56 -2.12 -18.08
N ARG A 485 -1.54 -2.52 -18.90
CA ARG A 485 -2.32 -3.72 -18.65
C ARG A 485 -1.47 -4.99 -18.70
N ARG A 486 -0.59 -5.14 -19.71
CA ARG A 486 0.31 -6.30 -19.80
C ARG A 486 1.24 -6.40 -18.60
N GLU A 487 1.85 -5.28 -18.19
CA GLU A 487 2.69 -5.23 -17.00
C GLU A 487 1.91 -5.61 -15.73
N ALA A 488 0.72 -5.05 -15.57
CA ALA A 488 -0.14 -5.35 -14.43
C ALA A 488 -0.59 -6.83 -14.39
N GLN A 489 -0.78 -7.45 -15.54
CA GLN A 489 -1.14 -8.87 -15.68
C GLN A 489 -0.01 -9.83 -15.28
N ARG A 490 1.22 -9.36 -15.17
CA ARG A 490 2.35 -10.13 -14.65
C ARG A 490 2.25 -10.36 -13.14
N CYS A 491 1.43 -9.59 -12.42
CA CYS A 491 1.32 -9.62 -10.96
C CYS A 491 0.87 -11.01 -10.47
N LEU A 492 1.62 -11.58 -9.51
CA LEU A 492 1.30 -12.85 -8.87
C LEU A 492 0.14 -12.76 -7.86
N ARG A 493 -0.32 -11.53 -7.57
CA ARG A 493 -1.45 -11.25 -6.67
C ARG A 493 -1.29 -11.84 -5.27
N CYS A 494 -0.07 -11.78 -4.73
CA CYS A 494 0.31 -12.29 -3.41
C CYS A 494 -0.60 -11.76 -2.28
N GLY A 495 -0.78 -12.58 -1.25
CA GLY A 495 -1.60 -12.24 -0.09
C GLY A 495 -3.00 -12.86 -0.17
N PRO A 496 -3.84 -12.63 0.84
CA PRO A 496 -5.15 -13.24 0.90
C PRO A 496 -5.96 -12.91 -0.35
N CYS A 497 -6.86 -13.81 -0.73
CA CYS A 497 -7.64 -13.71 -1.97
C CYS A 497 -8.26 -12.31 -2.12
N GLY A 498 -7.91 -11.59 -3.17
CA GLY A 498 -8.47 -10.29 -3.54
C GLY A 498 -9.54 -10.41 -4.62
N GLU A 499 -10.23 -11.56 -4.70
CA GLU A 499 -11.29 -11.84 -5.68
C GLU A 499 -10.87 -11.62 -7.14
N CYS A 500 -9.63 -11.93 -7.42
CA CYS A 500 -9.04 -11.71 -8.74
C CYS A 500 -9.36 -12.80 -9.75
N ALA A 501 -10.19 -13.78 -9.42
CA ALA A 501 -10.54 -14.96 -10.23
C ALA A 501 -9.33 -15.78 -10.76
N VAL A 502 -8.10 -15.48 -10.32
CA VAL A 502 -6.88 -16.19 -10.78
C VAL A 502 -6.95 -17.66 -10.47
N CYS A 503 -7.46 -18.04 -9.28
CA CYS A 503 -7.64 -19.44 -8.92
C CYS A 503 -8.66 -20.15 -9.83
N VAL A 504 -9.64 -19.43 -10.38
CA VAL A 504 -10.60 -19.96 -11.37
C VAL A 504 -9.90 -20.24 -12.69
N ASP A 505 -9.00 -19.34 -13.10
CA ASP A 505 -8.24 -19.49 -14.35
C ASP A 505 -7.16 -20.60 -14.28
N ILE A 506 -6.65 -20.87 -13.05
CA ILE A 506 -5.62 -21.90 -12.80
C ILE A 506 -6.20 -23.30 -12.71
N CYS A 507 -7.46 -23.44 -12.33
CA CYS A 507 -8.05 -24.75 -12.11
C CYS A 507 -8.13 -25.53 -13.43
N GLU A 508 -7.17 -26.43 -13.64
CA GLU A 508 -7.12 -27.29 -14.83
C GLU A 508 -8.37 -28.16 -14.97
N LYS A 509 -9.05 -28.43 -13.86
CA LYS A 509 -10.27 -29.24 -13.82
C LYS A 509 -11.54 -28.46 -14.15
N LYS A 510 -11.46 -27.12 -14.31
CA LYS A 510 -12.59 -26.22 -14.59
C LYS A 510 -13.76 -26.30 -13.60
N ASP A 511 -13.49 -26.74 -12.38
CA ASP A 511 -14.50 -27.06 -11.37
C ASP A 511 -14.74 -25.96 -10.34
N LEU A 512 -14.03 -24.82 -10.43
CA LEU A 512 -14.33 -23.63 -9.66
C LEU A 512 -15.53 -22.94 -10.27
N LEU A 513 -16.71 -23.40 -9.87
CA LEU A 513 -17.99 -22.87 -10.33
C LEU A 513 -18.35 -21.67 -9.44
N LEU A 514 -18.52 -20.51 -10.04
CA LEU A 514 -19.26 -19.42 -9.43
C LEU A 514 -20.74 -19.82 -9.47
N ARG A 515 -21.31 -20.29 -8.36
CA ARG A 515 -22.76 -20.44 -8.25
C ARG A 515 -23.39 -19.06 -8.11
N VAL A 516 -24.04 -18.61 -9.13
CA VAL A 516 -24.77 -17.34 -9.15
C VAL A 516 -26.17 -17.50 -8.58
N SER A 517 -26.75 -18.70 -8.67
CA SER A 517 -27.99 -19.12 -7.99
C SER A 517 -28.02 -20.64 -7.85
N ASP A 518 -28.99 -21.19 -7.09
CA ASP A 518 -29.12 -22.64 -6.94
C ASP A 518 -29.38 -23.38 -8.26
N ASP A 519 -29.81 -22.66 -9.30
CA ASP A 519 -30.20 -23.24 -10.61
C ASP A 519 -29.22 -22.91 -11.73
N LEU A 520 -28.28 -21.99 -11.54
CA LEU A 520 -27.34 -21.57 -12.58
C LEU A 520 -25.90 -21.86 -12.16
N VAL A 521 -25.35 -22.93 -12.69
CA VAL A 521 -23.94 -23.28 -12.57
C VAL A 521 -23.24 -22.75 -13.82
N MET A 522 -22.50 -21.66 -13.69
CA MET A 522 -21.73 -21.13 -14.82
C MET A 522 -20.29 -21.61 -14.76
N ASN A 523 -19.87 -22.26 -15.83
CA ASN A 523 -18.47 -22.52 -16.09
C ASN A 523 -17.86 -21.22 -16.61
N VAL A 524 -17.26 -20.43 -15.73
CA VAL A 524 -16.64 -19.17 -16.14
C VAL A 524 -15.35 -19.49 -16.88
N HIS A 525 -15.46 -19.77 -18.16
CA HIS A 525 -14.37 -19.54 -19.08
C HIS A 525 -14.18 -18.02 -19.13
N ALA A 526 -13.39 -17.50 -18.22
CA ALA A 526 -13.16 -16.09 -18.11
C ALA A 526 -12.44 -15.56 -19.36
N GLY A 527 -13.22 -15.20 -20.33
CA GLY A 527 -12.85 -14.15 -21.25
C GLY A 527 -12.80 -12.86 -20.42
N ARG A 528 -11.68 -12.19 -20.42
CA ARG A 528 -11.32 -11.03 -19.58
C ARG A 528 -12.13 -9.77 -19.80
N GLU A 529 -13.30 -9.80 -20.39
CA GLU A 529 -14.04 -8.63 -20.85
C GLU A 529 -15.24 -8.25 -19.96
N PHE A 530 -15.47 -8.96 -18.84
CA PHE A 530 -16.75 -8.93 -18.14
C PHE A 530 -16.83 -8.20 -16.81
N TRP A 531 -15.94 -7.27 -16.49
CA TRP A 531 -16.08 -6.45 -15.29
C TRP A 531 -16.35 -4.99 -15.63
N SER A 532 -17.54 -4.69 -16.16
CA SER A 532 -18.06 -3.33 -16.09
C SER A 532 -19.06 -3.23 -14.94
N ARG A 533 -18.90 -2.26 -14.05
CA ARG A 533 -19.92 -1.86 -13.11
C ARG A 533 -21.06 -1.20 -13.90
N ALA A 534 -22.04 -1.98 -14.31
CA ALA A 534 -23.41 -1.52 -14.30
C ALA A 534 -23.98 -1.96 -12.96
N GLU A 535 -24.65 -1.08 -12.27
CA GLU A 535 -25.30 -1.33 -10.99
C GLU A 535 -26.07 -2.63 -11.07
N GLU A 536 -25.69 -3.63 -10.26
CA GLU A 536 -26.42 -4.85 -9.94
C GLU A 536 -26.49 -6.01 -10.95
N SER A 537 -25.98 -5.95 -12.16
CA SER A 537 -26.01 -7.11 -13.07
C SER A 537 -24.75 -7.29 -13.90
N ILE A 538 -24.33 -8.55 -14.09
CA ILE A 538 -23.35 -8.92 -15.10
C ILE A 538 -24.11 -9.33 -16.36
N VAL A 539 -23.77 -8.71 -17.47
CA VAL A 539 -24.20 -9.15 -18.81
C VAL A 539 -23.12 -10.07 -19.37
N LEU A 540 -23.47 -11.32 -19.61
CA LEU A 540 -22.61 -12.28 -20.26
C LEU A 540 -23.04 -12.42 -21.72
N GLU A 541 -22.12 -12.16 -22.63
CA GLU A 541 -22.30 -12.47 -24.03
C GLU A 541 -21.63 -13.81 -24.34
N LEU A 542 -22.41 -14.82 -24.64
CA LEU A 542 -22.00 -16.16 -25.05
C LEU A 542 -22.44 -16.39 -26.47
N GLY A 543 -21.60 -16.01 -27.44
CA GLY A 543 -21.98 -16.03 -28.85
C GLY A 543 -23.09 -15.03 -29.13
N ASP A 544 -24.21 -15.48 -29.72
CA ASP A 544 -25.38 -14.66 -30.03
C ASP A 544 -26.40 -14.54 -28.88
N GLU A 545 -26.16 -15.20 -27.74
CA GLU A 545 -27.02 -15.13 -26.55
C GLU A 545 -26.49 -14.15 -25.53
N ARG A 546 -27.37 -13.25 -25.08
CA ARG A 546 -27.10 -12.29 -24.01
C ARG A 546 -27.76 -12.76 -22.72
N LEU A 547 -26.97 -13.17 -21.75
CA LEU A 547 -27.43 -13.57 -20.42
C LEU A 547 -27.16 -12.46 -19.40
N GLU A 548 -28.21 -11.92 -18.80
CA GLU A 548 -28.09 -11.04 -17.65
C GLU A 548 -28.09 -11.88 -16.37
N ALA A 549 -26.98 -11.89 -15.68
CA ALA A 549 -26.88 -12.52 -14.36
C ALA A 549 -26.37 -11.50 -13.35
N ALA A 550 -27.04 -11.38 -12.20
CA ALA A 550 -26.55 -10.60 -11.09
C ALA A 550 -25.27 -11.26 -10.55
N ALA A 551 -24.14 -10.65 -10.81
CA ALA A 551 -22.86 -11.10 -10.24
C ALA A 551 -22.79 -10.70 -8.79
N LEU A 552 -23.13 -11.61 -7.96
CA LEU A 552 -23.13 -11.39 -6.52
C LEU A 552 -21.80 -11.88 -5.96
N ARG A 553 -20.90 -10.95 -5.66
CA ARG A 553 -19.71 -11.26 -4.85
C ARG A 553 -20.15 -11.92 -3.55
N THR A 554 -19.48 -12.99 -3.14
CA THR A 554 -19.66 -13.57 -1.81
C THR A 554 -18.97 -12.67 -0.79
N VAL A 555 -19.70 -11.71 -0.27
CA VAL A 555 -19.25 -10.75 0.75
C VAL A 555 -20.24 -10.70 1.91
N ALA A 556 -19.80 -10.19 3.04
CA ALA A 556 -20.71 -9.84 4.12
C ALA A 556 -21.56 -8.64 3.72
N VAL A 557 -22.82 -8.66 4.08
CA VAL A 557 -23.79 -7.58 3.89
C VAL A 557 -24.42 -7.20 5.22
N VAL A 558 -24.77 -5.93 5.38
CA VAL A 558 -25.34 -5.39 6.63
C VAL A 558 -26.72 -4.81 6.36
N ASP A 559 -27.69 -5.25 7.12
CA ASP A 559 -28.96 -4.55 7.26
C ASP A 559 -28.81 -3.48 8.35
N ALA A 560 -28.74 -2.22 7.94
CA ALA A 560 -28.52 -1.10 8.84
C ALA A 560 -29.70 -0.90 9.82
N GLU A 561 -30.92 -1.30 9.46
CA GLU A 561 -32.09 -1.17 10.33
C GLU A 561 -32.05 -2.16 11.49
N LEU A 562 -31.55 -3.37 11.25
CA LEU A 562 -31.41 -4.42 12.26
C LEU A 562 -30.10 -4.30 13.05
N CYS A 563 -29.13 -3.52 12.59
CA CYS A 563 -27.82 -3.40 13.23
C CYS A 563 -27.91 -2.57 14.52
N ILE A 564 -27.43 -3.15 15.62
CA ILE A 564 -27.36 -2.49 16.95
C ILE A 564 -25.96 -1.98 17.30
N GLY A 565 -25.00 -2.02 16.38
CA GLY A 565 -23.64 -1.51 16.57
C GLY A 565 -22.79 -2.23 17.63
N CYS A 566 -23.10 -3.50 17.95
CA CYS A 566 -22.47 -4.23 19.06
C CYS A 566 -21.00 -4.61 18.87
N GLY A 567 -20.42 -4.41 17.69
CA GLY A 567 -18.99 -4.64 17.38
C GLY A 567 -18.56 -6.09 17.17
N ARG A 568 -19.36 -7.10 17.50
CA ARG A 568 -18.97 -8.53 17.41
C ARG A 568 -18.46 -8.96 16.03
N CYS A 569 -19.08 -8.42 14.97
CA CYS A 569 -18.68 -8.69 13.60
C CYS A 569 -17.32 -8.07 13.25
N GLN A 570 -16.99 -6.93 13.84
CA GLN A 570 -15.68 -6.28 13.73
C GLN A 570 -14.60 -7.07 14.47
N GLU A 571 -14.88 -7.50 15.71
CA GLU A 571 -13.93 -8.27 16.53
C GLU A 571 -13.57 -9.61 15.92
N ILE A 572 -14.54 -10.32 15.33
CA ILE A 572 -14.32 -11.65 14.75
C ILE A 572 -13.66 -11.59 13.37
N CYS A 573 -13.65 -10.45 12.70
CA CYS A 573 -13.15 -10.32 11.35
C CYS A 573 -11.61 -10.30 11.30
N GLY A 574 -10.99 -11.46 11.05
CA GLY A 574 -9.54 -11.56 10.89
C GLY A 574 -8.96 -10.73 9.74
N TYR A 575 -9.81 -10.25 8.82
CA TYR A 575 -9.41 -9.41 7.68
C TYR A 575 -9.65 -7.92 7.91
N ARG A 576 -10.16 -7.53 9.08
CA ARG A 576 -10.51 -6.13 9.41
C ARG A 576 -11.41 -5.46 8.36
N ALA A 577 -12.19 -6.27 7.64
CA ALA A 577 -13.10 -5.81 6.61
C ALA A 577 -14.41 -5.22 7.16
N VAL A 578 -14.64 -5.31 8.47
CA VAL A 578 -15.85 -4.79 9.11
C VAL A 578 -15.44 -3.74 10.14
N GLN A 579 -16.06 -2.58 10.04
CA GLN A 579 -15.90 -1.48 10.99
C GLN A 579 -17.27 -1.05 11.50
N VAL A 580 -17.35 -0.61 12.76
CA VAL A 580 -18.57 -0.03 13.33
C VAL A 580 -18.39 1.48 13.35
N GLU A 581 -19.26 2.16 12.63
CA GLU A 581 -19.20 3.62 12.43
C GLU A 581 -20.45 4.29 13.01
N SER A 582 -20.30 5.53 13.46
CA SER A 582 -21.43 6.36 13.86
C SER A 582 -22.12 6.91 12.61
N ILE A 583 -23.45 6.78 12.57
CA ILE A 583 -24.29 7.36 11.52
C ILE A 583 -25.10 8.54 12.08
N PRO A 584 -25.65 9.44 11.20
CA PRO A 584 -26.52 10.51 11.64
C PRO A 584 -27.66 10.01 12.54
N GLY A 585 -27.88 10.68 13.65
CA GLY A 585 -28.84 10.26 14.71
C GLY A 585 -28.19 9.52 15.89
N GLY A 586 -26.86 9.43 15.96
CA GLY A 586 -26.12 8.88 17.11
C GLY A 586 -26.14 7.35 17.22
N ARG A 587 -26.64 6.66 16.20
CA ARG A 587 -26.58 5.20 16.11
C ARG A 587 -25.23 4.73 15.60
N PHE A 588 -24.82 3.55 16.01
CA PHE A 588 -23.66 2.86 15.47
C PHE A 588 -24.11 1.70 14.58
N VAL A 589 -23.50 1.60 13.39
CA VAL A 589 -23.82 0.56 12.39
C VAL A 589 -22.54 -0.05 11.85
N ALA A 590 -22.52 -1.36 11.66
CA ALA A 590 -21.41 -2.03 11.01
C ALA A 590 -21.39 -1.68 9.51
N ARG A 591 -20.20 -1.43 8.99
CA ARG A 591 -19.92 -1.23 7.57
C ARG A 591 -18.91 -2.26 7.09
N VAL A 592 -19.13 -2.79 5.91
CA VAL A 592 -18.25 -3.78 5.30
C VAL A 592 -17.44 -3.13 4.19
N ASP A 593 -16.12 -3.23 4.30
CA ASP A 593 -15.24 -2.99 3.15
C ASP A 593 -15.27 -4.21 2.25
N GLU A 594 -16.00 -4.13 1.16
CA GLU A 594 -16.16 -5.24 0.21
C GLU A 594 -14.84 -5.66 -0.46
N LEU A 595 -13.86 -4.75 -0.57
CA LEU A 595 -12.54 -5.06 -1.14
C LEU A 595 -11.67 -5.86 -0.16
N ALA A 596 -11.79 -5.58 1.14
CA ALA A 596 -11.11 -6.31 2.20
C ALA A 596 -11.84 -7.60 2.59
N CYS A 597 -13.16 -7.67 2.38
CA CYS A 597 -13.99 -8.82 2.72
C CYS A 597 -13.62 -10.05 1.90
N LYS A 598 -13.37 -11.17 2.56
CA LYS A 598 -13.03 -12.46 1.94
C LYS A 598 -14.23 -13.41 1.81
N GLY A 599 -15.41 -12.97 2.19
CA GLY A 599 -16.61 -13.76 2.07
C GLY A 599 -16.65 -15.03 2.93
N CYS A 600 -15.89 -15.13 4.01
CA CYS A 600 -15.89 -16.31 4.88
C CYS A 600 -17.21 -16.50 5.66
N GLY A 601 -17.96 -15.42 5.88
CA GLY A 601 -19.26 -15.43 6.57
C GLY A 601 -19.17 -15.55 8.10
N THR A 602 -18.00 -15.58 8.70
CA THR A 602 -17.85 -15.73 10.18
C THR A 602 -18.49 -14.57 10.93
N CYS A 603 -18.48 -13.35 10.39
CA CYS A 603 -19.16 -12.20 11.00
C CYS A 603 -20.70 -12.38 11.09
N ALA A 604 -21.29 -13.05 10.10
CA ALA A 604 -22.70 -13.36 10.11
C ALA A 604 -23.08 -14.40 11.20
N SER A 605 -22.18 -15.35 11.50
CA SER A 605 -22.45 -16.37 12.53
C SER A 605 -22.49 -15.84 13.95
N VAL A 606 -21.86 -14.70 14.22
CA VAL A 606 -21.80 -14.07 15.56
C VAL A 606 -22.75 -12.89 15.72
N CYS A 607 -23.48 -12.50 14.68
CA CYS A 607 -24.40 -11.37 14.72
C CYS A 607 -25.66 -11.73 15.53
N PRO A 608 -25.93 -11.05 16.67
CA PRO A 608 -27.04 -11.42 17.55
C PRO A 608 -28.41 -11.07 16.96
N THR A 609 -28.48 -10.08 16.08
CA THR A 609 -29.74 -9.62 15.47
C THR A 609 -29.98 -10.19 14.08
N GLY A 610 -28.98 -10.87 13.49
CA GLY A 610 -29.00 -11.28 12.09
C GLY A 610 -28.84 -10.13 11.08
N ALA A 611 -28.50 -8.93 11.55
CA ALA A 611 -28.24 -7.77 10.70
C ALA A 611 -27.04 -7.98 9.75
N MET A 612 -26.05 -8.75 10.19
CA MET A 612 -24.92 -9.16 9.36
C MET A 612 -25.24 -10.51 8.72
N ASP A 613 -25.22 -10.55 7.41
CA ASP A 613 -25.42 -11.79 6.66
C ASP A 613 -24.35 -11.93 5.56
N GLN A 614 -24.42 -12.97 4.76
CA GLN A 614 -23.49 -13.28 3.71
C GLN A 614 -24.23 -13.44 2.37
N ARG A 615 -23.87 -12.63 1.39
CA ARG A 615 -24.38 -12.77 0.02
C ARG A 615 -23.99 -14.16 -0.52
N ASN A 616 -24.87 -14.83 -1.22
CA ASN A 616 -24.79 -16.21 -1.76
C ASN A 616 -24.85 -17.36 -0.73
N PHE A 617 -24.73 -17.08 0.57
CA PHE A 617 -24.89 -18.03 1.67
C PHE A 617 -25.74 -17.40 2.78
N ALA A 618 -26.81 -16.74 2.37
CA ALA A 618 -27.69 -16.04 3.29
C ALA A 618 -28.35 -17.00 4.28
N ALA A 619 -28.56 -16.53 5.50
CA ALA A 619 -29.23 -17.33 6.52
C ALA A 619 -30.64 -17.76 6.09
N THR A 620 -31.33 -16.93 5.30
CA THR A 620 -32.64 -17.24 4.71
C THR A 620 -32.59 -18.44 3.76
N ASP A 621 -31.56 -18.53 2.93
CA ASP A 621 -31.42 -19.62 1.96
C ASP A 621 -31.01 -20.92 2.64
N ILE A 622 -30.16 -20.82 3.66
CA ILE A 622 -29.82 -21.96 4.51
C ILE A 622 -31.08 -22.48 5.23
N ARG A 623 -31.92 -21.59 5.77
CA ARG A 623 -33.17 -21.96 6.42
C ARG A 623 -34.16 -22.64 5.49
N LYS A 624 -34.33 -22.13 4.27
CA LYS A 624 -35.16 -22.79 3.23
C LYS A 624 -34.71 -24.23 2.96
N LYS A 625 -33.40 -24.50 2.92
CA LYS A 625 -32.89 -25.88 2.82
C LYS A 625 -33.22 -26.71 4.03
N LEU A 626 -33.11 -26.14 5.24
CA LEU A 626 -33.46 -26.84 6.49
C LEU A 626 -34.96 -27.14 6.62
N ASP A 627 -35.84 -26.41 5.92
CA ASP A 627 -37.31 -26.68 5.99
C ASP A 627 -37.65 -28.08 5.50
N SER A 628 -36.87 -28.63 4.55
CA SER A 628 -37.04 -30.01 4.09
C SER A 628 -36.78 -31.07 5.18
N VAL A 629 -36.05 -30.74 6.23
CA VAL A 629 -35.74 -31.65 7.37
C VAL A 629 -36.98 -32.01 8.13
N ALA A 630 -37.95 -31.11 8.29
CA ALA A 630 -39.20 -31.36 9.03
C ALA A 630 -39.99 -32.53 8.46
N GLN A 631 -39.94 -32.77 7.17
CA GLN A 631 -40.62 -33.86 6.47
C GLN A 631 -39.74 -35.11 6.35
N SER A 632 -38.45 -34.92 5.98
CA SER A 632 -37.56 -36.03 5.68
C SER A 632 -36.84 -36.62 6.90
N ARG A 633 -36.80 -35.90 8.02
CA ARG A 633 -35.96 -36.21 9.18
C ARG A 633 -34.53 -36.53 8.83
N ALA A 634 -34.00 -35.84 7.82
CA ALA A 634 -32.66 -36.04 7.32
C ALA A 634 -31.58 -35.64 8.34
N LYS A 635 -30.48 -36.35 8.38
CA LYS A 635 -29.23 -35.89 9.01
C LYS A 635 -28.77 -34.63 8.27
N VAL A 636 -28.32 -33.61 9.00
CA VAL A 636 -27.83 -32.36 8.38
C VAL A 636 -26.30 -32.30 8.42
N LEU A 637 -25.72 -32.13 7.26
CA LEU A 637 -24.29 -31.92 7.07
C LEU A 637 -24.05 -30.46 6.63
N PHE A 638 -23.57 -29.61 7.51
CA PHE A 638 -22.97 -28.33 7.14
C PHE A 638 -21.53 -28.58 6.71
N VAL A 639 -21.19 -28.30 5.47
CA VAL A 639 -19.87 -28.57 4.91
C VAL A 639 -19.20 -27.32 4.39
N CYS A 640 -17.96 -27.10 4.82
CA CYS A 640 -17.10 -26.06 4.27
C CYS A 640 -16.78 -26.36 2.81
N ARG A 641 -17.01 -25.39 1.92
CA ARG A 641 -16.74 -25.52 0.49
C ARG A 641 -15.28 -25.91 0.20
N TRP A 642 -14.34 -25.38 0.95
CA TRP A 642 -12.92 -25.61 0.77
C TRP A 642 -12.43 -26.96 1.31
N ALA A 643 -13.18 -27.57 2.22
CA ALA A 643 -12.86 -28.91 2.73
C ALA A 643 -13.59 -30.02 1.99
N ARG A 644 -14.62 -29.69 1.18
CA ARG A 644 -15.45 -30.65 0.50
C ARG A 644 -14.70 -31.28 -0.68
N PRO A 645 -14.49 -32.61 -0.70
CA PRO A 645 -13.98 -33.30 -1.89
C PRO A 645 -15.03 -33.35 -2.99
N GLU A 646 -14.60 -33.63 -4.22
CA GLU A 646 -15.48 -33.72 -5.40
C GLU A 646 -16.63 -34.73 -5.24
N ARG A 647 -16.35 -35.84 -4.53
CA ARG A 647 -17.35 -36.87 -4.27
C ARG A 647 -17.36 -37.24 -2.81
N LEU A 648 -18.54 -37.12 -2.22
CA LEU A 648 -18.88 -37.69 -0.91
C LEU A 648 -19.88 -38.84 -1.17
N ASP A 649 -19.57 -40.03 -0.69
CA ASP A 649 -20.49 -41.15 -0.72
C ASP A 649 -21.45 -41.07 0.47
N LEU A 650 -22.56 -40.36 0.27
CA LEU A 650 -23.54 -40.04 1.30
C LEU A 650 -24.86 -40.81 1.08
N PRO A 651 -25.46 -41.35 2.16
CA PRO A 651 -26.79 -41.93 2.08
C PRO A 651 -27.86 -40.88 1.78
N ARG A 652 -28.98 -41.30 1.19
CA ARG A 652 -30.08 -40.42 0.76
C ARG A 652 -30.74 -39.64 1.90
N ASP A 653 -30.56 -40.06 3.15
CA ASP A 653 -31.08 -39.41 4.35
C ASP A 653 -30.16 -38.32 4.91
N VAL A 654 -29.18 -37.85 4.14
CA VAL A 654 -28.30 -36.72 4.49
C VAL A 654 -28.61 -35.50 3.63
N LEU A 655 -29.03 -34.43 4.29
CA LEU A 655 -29.16 -33.13 3.69
C LEU A 655 -27.80 -32.40 3.77
N VAL A 656 -27.23 -32.08 2.63
CA VAL A 656 -25.97 -31.32 2.54
C VAL A 656 -26.25 -29.83 2.43
N VAL A 657 -25.76 -29.07 3.38
CA VAL A 657 -25.81 -27.61 3.42
C VAL A 657 -24.39 -27.08 3.26
N GLU A 658 -24.05 -26.71 2.03
CA GLU A 658 -22.74 -26.10 1.75
C GLU A 658 -22.68 -24.68 2.29
N THR A 659 -21.55 -24.33 2.90
CA THR A 659 -21.23 -22.99 3.36
C THR A 659 -19.84 -22.62 2.85
N MET A 660 -19.56 -21.32 2.68
CA MET A 660 -18.25 -20.88 2.24
C MET A 660 -17.15 -21.30 3.23
N CYS A 661 -17.43 -21.24 4.52
CA CYS A 661 -16.55 -21.66 5.60
C CYS A 661 -17.38 -22.30 6.73
N SER A 662 -16.82 -23.25 7.46
CA SER A 662 -17.48 -23.78 8.68
C SER A 662 -17.75 -22.69 9.73
N GLY A 663 -16.93 -21.62 9.74
CA GLY A 663 -17.17 -20.44 10.58
C GLY A 663 -18.44 -19.64 10.23
N ARG A 664 -19.07 -19.87 9.07
CA ARG A 664 -20.37 -19.29 8.71
C ARG A 664 -21.54 -19.91 9.49
N VAL A 665 -21.36 -21.13 9.96
CA VAL A 665 -22.43 -21.87 10.65
C VAL A 665 -22.62 -21.30 12.05
N SER A 666 -23.76 -20.68 12.30
CA SER A 666 -24.06 -20.11 13.61
C SER A 666 -24.66 -21.17 14.57
N PRO A 667 -24.54 -20.97 15.89
CA PRO A 667 -25.21 -21.82 16.86
C PRO A 667 -26.72 -21.92 16.62
N GLN A 668 -27.36 -20.85 16.17
CA GLN A 668 -28.77 -20.78 15.84
C GLN A 668 -29.15 -21.71 14.68
N LEU A 669 -28.36 -21.72 13.60
CA LEU A 669 -28.61 -22.59 12.44
C LEU A 669 -28.50 -24.08 12.84
N ILE A 670 -27.54 -24.41 13.69
CA ILE A 670 -27.39 -25.78 14.23
C ILE A 670 -28.61 -26.15 15.07
N LEU A 671 -29.02 -25.27 15.98
CA LEU A 671 -30.21 -25.48 16.81
C LEU A 671 -31.49 -25.63 15.97
N GLU A 672 -31.65 -24.77 14.95
CA GLU A 672 -32.78 -24.84 14.02
C GLU A 672 -32.86 -26.19 13.29
N ALA A 673 -31.73 -26.76 12.88
CA ALA A 673 -31.69 -28.08 12.24
C ALA A 673 -32.22 -29.19 13.24
N VAL A 674 -31.79 -29.12 14.48
CA VAL A 674 -32.27 -30.06 15.53
C VAL A 674 -33.74 -29.87 15.82
N LEU A 675 -34.23 -28.63 16.01
CA LEU A 675 -35.62 -28.31 16.26
C LEU A 675 -36.56 -28.72 15.13
N ARG A 676 -36.07 -28.72 13.87
CA ARG A 676 -36.80 -29.26 12.71
C ARG A 676 -36.81 -30.78 12.64
N GLY A 677 -36.22 -31.47 13.59
CA GLY A 677 -36.27 -32.92 13.72
C GLY A 677 -35.09 -33.68 13.11
N SER A 678 -33.99 -33.01 12.80
CA SER A 678 -32.77 -33.72 12.38
C SER A 678 -32.24 -34.61 13.49
N PRO A 679 -32.04 -35.92 13.24
CA PRO A 679 -31.53 -36.85 14.25
C PRO A 679 -30.03 -36.61 14.56
N LYS A 680 -29.28 -36.05 13.61
CA LYS A 680 -27.86 -35.77 13.76
C LYS A 680 -27.45 -34.57 12.90
N VAL A 681 -26.60 -33.70 13.45
CA VAL A 681 -26.03 -32.56 12.75
C VAL A 681 -24.50 -32.67 12.78
N LEU A 682 -23.86 -32.49 11.63
CA LEU A 682 -22.40 -32.40 11.49
C LEU A 682 -22.04 -31.05 10.96
N VAL A 683 -21.04 -30.41 11.56
CA VAL A 683 -20.32 -29.27 11.00
C VAL A 683 -18.94 -29.75 10.59
N ALA A 684 -18.68 -29.77 9.29
CA ALA A 684 -17.44 -30.29 8.72
C ALA A 684 -16.63 -29.17 8.06
N GLY A 685 -15.41 -28.99 8.51
CA GLY A 685 -14.48 -27.94 8.07
C GLY A 685 -13.05 -28.44 7.86
N CYS A 686 -12.19 -27.56 7.39
CA CYS A 686 -10.76 -27.84 7.20
C CYS A 686 -10.08 -28.11 8.56
N GLY A 687 -9.02 -28.92 8.58
CA GLY A 687 -8.19 -29.15 9.77
C GLY A 687 -7.40 -27.90 10.15
N GLY A 688 -7.21 -27.67 11.44
CA GLY A 688 -6.47 -26.57 12.09
C GLY A 688 -5.62 -25.68 11.20
N GLU A 689 -4.37 -26.08 10.94
CA GLU A 689 -3.42 -25.31 10.13
C GLU A 689 -3.76 -25.25 8.63
N ASP A 690 -4.60 -26.18 8.14
CA ASP A 690 -5.05 -26.21 6.74
C ASP A 690 -6.33 -25.37 6.51
N CYS A 691 -6.75 -24.60 7.49
CA CYS A 691 -7.95 -23.78 7.36
C CYS A 691 -7.76 -22.67 6.32
N HIS A 692 -8.54 -22.71 5.23
CA HIS A 692 -8.44 -21.74 4.12
C HIS A 692 -8.48 -20.27 4.59
N TYR A 693 -9.28 -19.96 5.58
CA TYR A 693 -9.41 -18.62 6.15
C TYR A 693 -8.57 -18.39 7.42
N GLY A 694 -7.73 -19.35 7.82
CA GLY A 694 -6.88 -19.29 8.99
C GLY A 694 -7.61 -19.44 10.34
N PHE A 695 -8.81 -18.91 10.50
CA PHE A 695 -9.57 -18.90 11.75
C PHE A 695 -10.99 -19.50 11.64
N GLY A 696 -11.43 -19.82 10.44
CA GLY A 696 -12.81 -20.26 10.20
C GLY A 696 -13.17 -21.58 10.90
N SER A 697 -12.25 -22.54 10.93
CA SER A 697 -12.47 -23.82 11.66
C SER A 697 -12.62 -23.60 13.16
N ALA A 698 -11.80 -22.75 13.76
CA ALA A 698 -11.91 -22.41 15.19
C ALA A 698 -13.24 -21.72 15.51
N ALA A 699 -13.74 -20.86 14.61
CA ALA A 699 -15.06 -20.24 14.75
C ALA A 699 -16.19 -21.27 14.63
N GLY A 700 -16.09 -22.22 13.68
CA GLY A 700 -17.03 -23.34 13.56
C GLY A 700 -17.09 -24.22 14.81
N SER A 701 -15.93 -24.58 15.35
CA SER A 701 -15.84 -25.36 16.60
C SER A 701 -16.45 -24.62 17.79
N ARG A 702 -16.28 -23.29 17.85
CA ARG A 702 -16.97 -22.48 18.89
C ARG A 702 -18.48 -22.55 18.72
N ALA A 703 -18.97 -22.37 17.50
CA ALA A 703 -20.41 -22.42 17.24
C ALA A 703 -21.02 -23.78 17.60
N VAL A 704 -20.30 -24.89 17.36
CA VAL A 704 -20.72 -26.22 17.77
C VAL A 704 -20.79 -26.35 19.29
N ARG A 705 -19.82 -25.85 20.05
CA ARG A 705 -19.84 -25.86 21.50
C ARG A 705 -21.05 -25.07 22.06
N GLU A 706 -21.25 -23.86 21.56
CA GLU A 706 -22.38 -23.02 21.95
C GLU A 706 -23.73 -23.67 21.59
N ALA A 707 -23.83 -24.27 20.41
CA ALA A 707 -25.01 -24.98 19.98
C ALA A 707 -25.34 -26.19 20.91
N ARG A 708 -24.34 -26.95 21.33
CA ARG A 708 -24.51 -28.06 22.27
C ARG A 708 -25.10 -27.60 23.61
N GLU A 709 -24.67 -26.45 24.12
CA GLU A 709 -25.24 -25.85 25.33
C GLU A 709 -26.72 -25.47 25.14
N LEU A 710 -27.02 -24.78 24.03
CA LEU A 710 -28.40 -24.39 23.68
C LEU A 710 -29.29 -25.63 23.53
N ILE A 711 -28.83 -26.64 22.81
CA ILE A 711 -29.59 -27.90 22.59
C ILE A 711 -29.93 -28.58 23.89
N ARG A 712 -29.01 -28.60 24.87
CA ARG A 712 -29.25 -29.14 26.21
C ARG A 712 -30.35 -28.38 26.93
N LEU A 713 -30.41 -27.06 26.83
CA LEU A 713 -31.45 -26.22 27.43
C LEU A 713 -32.84 -26.53 26.86
N PHE A 714 -32.91 -26.95 25.59
CA PHE A 714 -34.16 -27.38 24.94
C PHE A 714 -34.52 -28.87 25.17
N GLY A 715 -33.76 -29.57 26.00
CA GLY A 715 -34.05 -30.98 26.38
C GLY A 715 -33.53 -32.02 25.38
N TYR A 716 -32.71 -31.61 24.38
CA TYR A 716 -32.12 -32.54 23.42
C TYR A 716 -30.73 -33.01 23.89
N LYS A 717 -30.25 -34.12 23.31
CA LYS A 717 -28.93 -34.67 23.60
C LYS A 717 -27.83 -33.91 22.83
N PRO A 718 -26.84 -33.33 23.52
CA PRO A 718 -25.77 -32.57 22.86
C PRO A 718 -24.94 -33.36 21.82
N GLU A 719 -24.89 -34.70 22.00
CA GLU A 719 -24.17 -35.63 21.11
C GLU A 719 -24.79 -35.72 19.71
N MET A 720 -26.02 -35.21 19.53
CA MET A 720 -26.64 -35.09 18.21
C MET A 720 -25.83 -34.15 17.28
N VAL A 721 -25.07 -33.24 17.86
CA VAL A 721 -24.25 -32.30 17.10
C VAL A 721 -22.77 -32.71 17.23
N THR A 722 -22.15 -32.91 16.11
CA THR A 722 -20.73 -33.29 15.99
C THR A 722 -19.99 -32.34 15.10
N GLU A 723 -18.67 -32.33 15.19
CA GLU A 723 -17.79 -31.57 14.33
C GLU A 723 -16.69 -32.48 13.78
N ILE A 724 -16.27 -32.15 12.57
CA ILE A 724 -15.08 -32.74 11.92
C ILE A 724 -14.25 -31.57 11.40
N ALA A 725 -12.99 -31.53 11.88
CA ALA A 725 -11.94 -30.68 11.32
C ALA A 725 -10.83 -31.63 10.89
N ALA A 726 -10.73 -31.90 9.60
CA ALA A 726 -9.81 -32.90 9.06
C ALA A 726 -9.01 -32.36 7.89
N LYS A 727 -7.84 -32.95 7.68
CA LYS A 727 -7.05 -32.70 6.48
C LYS A 727 -7.79 -33.22 5.22
N PRO A 728 -7.51 -32.68 4.03
CA PRO A 728 -8.21 -33.06 2.81
C PRO A 728 -8.24 -34.58 2.56
N GLU A 729 -7.15 -35.27 2.84
CA GLU A 729 -7.03 -36.72 2.61
C GLU A 729 -7.91 -37.54 3.55
N GLU A 730 -8.16 -37.07 4.76
CA GLU A 730 -8.93 -37.75 5.79
C GLU A 730 -10.41 -37.32 5.80
N PHE A 731 -10.72 -36.18 5.20
CA PHE A 731 -12.01 -35.51 5.29
C PHE A 731 -13.16 -36.39 4.80
N ALA A 732 -13.03 -36.94 3.58
CA ALA A 732 -14.06 -37.78 2.98
C ALA A 732 -14.35 -39.02 3.83
N LEU A 733 -13.29 -39.68 4.35
CA LEU A 733 -13.42 -40.86 5.19
C LEU A 733 -14.17 -40.54 6.50
N ALA A 734 -13.82 -39.42 7.13
CA ALA A 734 -14.42 -39.00 8.39
C ALA A 734 -15.90 -38.64 8.22
N VAL A 735 -16.25 -37.91 7.15
CA VAL A 735 -17.64 -37.53 6.85
C VAL A 735 -18.47 -38.75 6.45
N ASN A 736 -17.96 -39.63 5.61
CA ASN A 736 -18.63 -40.86 5.22
C ASN A 736 -18.88 -41.77 6.44
N LYS A 737 -17.88 -41.95 7.31
CA LYS A 737 -18.02 -42.70 8.55
C LYS A 737 -19.13 -42.14 9.47
N TRP A 738 -19.25 -40.81 9.53
CA TRP A 738 -20.36 -40.18 10.28
C TRP A 738 -21.72 -40.42 9.59
N ALA A 739 -21.78 -40.28 8.28
CA ALA A 739 -23.02 -40.39 7.51
C ALA A 739 -23.62 -41.79 7.57
N TRP A 740 -22.78 -42.83 7.46
CA TRP A 740 -23.20 -44.24 7.45
C TRP A 740 -23.31 -44.86 8.82
N LYS A 741 -22.91 -44.23 9.93
CA LYS A 741 -23.18 -44.72 11.28
C LYS A 741 -24.69 -44.71 11.51
N SER A 742 -25.30 -45.88 11.42
CA SER A 742 -26.63 -46.14 12.00
C SER A 742 -26.55 -46.02 13.54
N LYS A 743 -27.54 -45.36 14.17
CA LYS A 743 -27.81 -45.06 15.61
C LYS A 743 -26.70 -45.26 16.64
#